data_4b913994c86e609a16b855b8e466839d
#
_entry.id   4b913994c86e609a16b855b8e466839d
#
_cell.length_a   1.000
_cell.length_b   1.000
_cell.length_c   1.000
_cell.angle_alpha   90.00
_cell.angle_beta   90.00
_cell.angle_gamma   90.00
#
_symmetry.space_group_name_H-M   'P 1'
#
loop_
_entity.id
_entity.type
_entity.pdbx_description
1 polymer ?
#
loop_
_entity_poly.entity_id
_entity_poly.type
_entity_poly.pdbx_seq_one_letter_code
_entity_poly.pdbx_strand_id
1 'polypeptide(L)'
;MKKDKNIIVQGARVHNLKDIDVQIPHYELVVITGLSGSGKSSLVFDTIYAEGQRRYIETFSAYARQFLGGLERPDVDKIDGLSPVIAIEQKTTSKSPRSTVGTITEIYDFLRLLYARASDAYSYRTGEKMVSYTDSQIQELILQEYEGKAIHILAPVVQSRKGHYRELFEQIAKQGFLKVRVDNQIREIEYGMKLDRYKTHDIEIVIDRLEIKNNDTTQRRLSESIQTAMRHGNGILMILAEKNPTPRYFSRNLMCPTTGISYPLPEPNTFSFNSPKGMCPHCNGLGTIQEVTLSKLIPDMSLSIKQGAIIAIGAEKKTWIFQQIETILRKFGHKLSDPVEKLSKEAIDMILFGGKEKFSEKSEVMGITRDFSIDFEGIVNFIEQQYQDSESSAAMQRWAKDFMEEKPCPECEGSRLRKEALYFRIADKNIAELSAMDIAELMQWFDTLPEKLSARQQKIAHEILKEISERLRFLLDVGLDYLSLGRSSKTLSGGEAQRIRLATQIGSKLTNVLYTLDEPSIGLHQRDNERLINSLKSLRDIGNSVVVVEHDADMMLHADYVIDIGPKAGKGGGEVIFAGTPKQMLKAHTLTASYLNGEREIEVPKQRRQGNGHFIELIGCTGNNLKNISVKFPLGVMIGITGVSGSGKSTLINETLYPILNAHFYHALKKPMPYKQILGLEHIDKVIDIDQSPIGRIPRSNPATYTGVFGEIRDLFTRTPEAMIRGYKPGRFSFNVKGGRCETCEGGGMKVIEMNFLPDVLVECETCHGKRFNRETLEIRYKGKSIADVLAMTIDEAVDFFEPIPKIYRKLKTIQEVGLGYITLGQPSTTLSGGEAQRIKLATELSKRDTGNTFYILDEPTTGLHFEDIKILMEVLNRLTEKGNTVLIIEHNLDVIKMMDYLIDIGPEGGKGGGEVVAMGTPEEVAKNKKSYTAKFLKEVLKTKK
;
A
#
# COMPACT_ATOMS: atom_id res chain seq x y z
N MET A 1 23.91 4.90 40.36
CA MET A 1 22.43 4.97 40.33
C MET A 1 21.89 3.55 40.29
N LYS A 2 21.07 3.16 41.28
CA LYS A 2 20.32 1.89 41.17
C LYS A 2 19.46 1.98 39.92
N LYS A 3 19.70 1.16 38.88
CA LYS A 3 18.78 1.06 37.74
C LYS A 3 17.45 0.62 38.30
N ASP A 4 16.39 1.42 38.09
CA ASP A 4 15.02 1.01 38.40
C ASP A 4 14.76 -0.29 37.63
N LYS A 5 14.36 -1.33 38.35
CA LYS A 5 14.14 -2.66 37.75
C LYS A 5 12.82 -2.75 36.98
N ASN A 6 11.89 -1.82 37.21
CA ASN A 6 10.53 -1.88 36.69
C ASN A 6 10.07 -0.49 36.21
N ILE A 7 9.21 -0.49 35.19
CA ILE A 7 8.33 0.64 34.88
C ILE A 7 7.14 0.50 35.83
N ILE A 8 6.86 1.55 36.59
CA ILE A 8 5.78 1.55 37.60
C ILE A 8 4.72 2.52 37.12
N VAL A 9 3.54 2.01 36.82
CA VAL A 9 2.33 2.79 36.48
C VAL A 9 1.43 2.78 37.71
N GLN A 10 1.00 3.96 38.19
CA GLN A 10 0.14 4.12 39.35
C GLN A 10 -1.11 4.92 38.98
N GLY A 11 -2.27 4.42 39.34
CA GLY A 11 -3.54 5.12 39.21
C GLY A 11 -3.96 5.35 37.75
N ALA A 12 -3.79 4.40 36.87
CA ALA A 12 -4.22 4.55 35.45
C ALA A 12 -5.75 4.40 35.33
N ARG A 13 -6.39 5.46 34.75
CA ARG A 13 -7.85 5.58 34.59
C ARG A 13 -8.29 5.89 33.16
N VAL A 14 -7.39 5.75 32.19
CA VAL A 14 -7.68 6.05 30.76
C VAL A 14 -8.74 5.08 30.24
N HIS A 15 -9.79 5.61 29.61
CA HIS A 15 -10.94 4.87 29.05
C HIS A 15 -11.66 3.98 30.08
N ASN A 16 -11.49 2.67 29.99
CA ASN A 16 -12.15 1.70 30.89
C ASN A 16 -11.25 1.19 32.02
N LEU A 17 -10.02 1.68 32.14
CA LEU A 17 -9.12 1.29 33.23
C LEU A 17 -9.64 1.79 34.56
N LYS A 18 -9.60 0.92 35.59
CA LYS A 18 -10.20 1.15 36.90
C LYS A 18 -9.16 1.46 37.96
N ASP A 19 -8.46 2.60 37.81
CA ASP A 19 -7.47 3.07 38.78
C ASP A 19 -6.42 2.00 39.08
N ILE A 20 -5.81 1.48 38.06
CA ILE A 20 -4.94 0.30 38.16
C ILE A 20 -3.48 0.70 38.40
N ASP A 21 -2.81 -0.13 39.22
CA ASP A 21 -1.38 -0.11 39.46
C ASP A 21 -0.72 -1.30 38.75
N VAL A 22 0.32 -1.05 37.97
CA VAL A 22 1.01 -2.07 37.19
C VAL A 22 2.51 -1.89 37.28
N GLN A 23 3.24 -3.00 37.45
CA GLN A 23 4.70 -3.06 37.36
C GLN A 23 5.12 -3.86 36.15
N ILE A 24 5.89 -3.26 35.24
CA ILE A 24 6.39 -3.88 34.03
C ILE A 24 7.91 -4.00 34.14
N PRO A 25 8.49 -5.20 34.14
CA PRO A 25 9.93 -5.38 34.27
C PRO A 25 10.68 -4.83 33.06
N HIS A 26 11.82 -4.17 33.31
CA HIS A 26 12.73 -3.71 32.28
C HIS A 26 13.52 -4.86 31.67
N TYR A 27 13.89 -4.70 30.39
CA TYR A 27 14.74 -5.64 29.63
C TYR A 27 14.15 -7.05 29.54
N GLU A 28 12.83 -7.13 29.56
CA GLU A 28 12.07 -8.38 29.39
C GLU A 28 11.09 -8.24 28.21
N LEU A 29 10.68 -9.39 27.68
CA LEU A 29 9.56 -9.52 26.76
C LEU A 29 8.29 -9.70 27.57
N VAL A 30 7.48 -8.66 27.65
CA VAL A 30 6.23 -8.61 28.41
C VAL A 30 5.04 -8.71 27.47
N VAL A 31 4.16 -9.68 27.70
CA VAL A 31 2.91 -9.82 26.94
C VAL A 31 1.75 -9.34 27.79
N ILE A 32 0.94 -8.43 27.23
CA ILE A 32 -0.30 -7.94 27.82
C ILE A 32 -1.46 -8.56 27.06
N THR A 33 -2.26 -9.37 27.77
CA THR A 33 -3.36 -10.16 27.21
C THR A 33 -4.68 -9.88 27.91
N GLY A 34 -5.77 -10.53 27.50
CA GLY A 34 -7.12 -10.43 28.03
C GLY A 34 -8.18 -10.32 26.93
N LEU A 35 -9.45 -10.31 27.28
CA LEU A 35 -10.57 -10.20 26.34
C LEU A 35 -10.47 -8.98 25.43
N SER A 36 -11.05 -9.05 24.22
CA SER A 36 -11.20 -7.88 23.36
C SER A 36 -11.98 -6.78 24.09
N GLY A 37 -11.47 -5.53 24.07
CA GLY A 37 -12.08 -4.42 24.83
C GLY A 37 -11.85 -4.45 26.34
N SER A 38 -10.95 -5.27 26.88
CA SER A 38 -10.65 -5.30 28.33
C SER A 38 -9.81 -4.12 28.82
N GLY A 39 -9.16 -3.34 27.94
CA GLY A 39 -8.34 -2.18 28.32
C GLY A 39 -6.84 -2.34 28.02
N LYS A 40 -6.42 -3.40 27.33
CA LYS A 40 -5.01 -3.65 26.97
C LYS A 40 -4.37 -2.47 26.21
N SER A 41 -4.98 -2.05 25.12
CA SER A 41 -4.48 -0.95 24.29
C SER A 41 -4.54 0.39 25.05
N SER A 42 -5.56 0.58 25.94
CA SER A 42 -5.64 1.74 26.81
C SER A 42 -4.47 1.85 27.77
N LEU A 43 -3.98 0.72 28.32
CA LEU A 43 -2.79 0.72 29.16
C LEU A 43 -1.51 0.96 28.35
N VAL A 44 -1.33 0.23 27.22
CA VAL A 44 -0.05 0.25 26.50
C VAL A 44 0.11 1.52 25.66
N PHE A 45 -0.91 1.84 24.84
CA PHE A 45 -0.81 2.93 23.86
C PHE A 45 -1.35 4.25 24.40
N ASP A 46 -2.53 4.26 25.01
CA ASP A 46 -3.17 5.49 25.47
C ASP A 46 -2.63 5.97 26.84
N THR A 47 -1.90 5.14 27.59
CA THR A 47 -1.28 5.51 28.87
C THR A 47 0.25 5.54 28.76
N ILE A 48 0.92 4.39 28.57
CA ILE A 48 2.39 4.28 28.65
C ILE A 48 3.06 4.98 27.47
N TYR A 49 2.64 4.64 26.24
CA TYR A 49 3.21 5.26 25.03
C TYR A 49 2.86 6.74 24.96
N ALA A 50 1.62 7.14 25.22
CA ALA A 50 1.20 8.54 25.21
C ALA A 50 2.01 9.40 26.18
N GLU A 51 2.25 8.93 27.41
CA GLU A 51 3.10 9.63 28.38
C GLU A 51 4.55 9.67 27.94
N GLY A 52 5.10 8.60 27.38
CA GLY A 52 6.45 8.56 26.85
C GLY A 52 6.65 9.55 25.70
N GLN A 53 5.70 9.63 24.78
CA GLN A 53 5.70 10.58 23.68
C GLN A 53 5.57 12.02 24.19
N ARG A 54 4.69 12.28 25.16
CA ARG A 54 4.53 13.59 25.80
C ARG A 54 5.85 14.07 26.41
N ARG A 55 6.53 13.23 27.22
CA ARG A 55 7.83 13.53 27.81
C ARG A 55 8.91 13.80 26.76
N TYR A 56 8.91 13.05 25.66
CA TYR A 56 9.85 13.25 24.57
C TYR A 56 9.64 14.62 23.88
N ILE A 57 8.39 15.00 23.59
CA ILE A 57 8.04 16.30 23.00
C ILE A 57 8.38 17.45 23.95
N GLU A 58 8.25 17.28 25.27
CA GLU A 58 8.63 18.28 26.25
C GLU A 58 10.13 18.62 26.22
N THR A 59 10.98 17.73 25.72
CA THR A 59 12.42 18.00 25.54
C THR A 59 12.73 18.96 24.40
N PHE A 60 11.77 19.21 23.50
CA PHE A 60 11.95 20.10 22.36
C PHE A 60 11.89 21.59 22.76
N SER A 61 12.44 22.46 21.90
CA SER A 61 12.34 23.91 22.10
C SER A 61 10.87 24.38 22.12
N ALA A 62 10.60 25.49 22.79
CA ALA A 62 9.26 26.09 22.84
C ALA A 62 8.67 26.36 21.45
N TYR A 63 9.52 26.74 20.49
CA TYR A 63 9.16 26.94 19.11
C TYR A 63 8.70 25.63 18.44
N ALA A 64 9.46 24.54 18.57
CA ALA A 64 9.10 23.24 18.02
C ALA A 64 7.79 22.68 18.64
N ARG A 65 7.61 22.87 19.97
CA ARG A 65 6.39 22.46 20.67
C ARG A 65 5.13 23.18 20.18
N GLN A 66 5.26 24.46 19.76
CA GLN A 66 4.14 25.23 19.21
C GLN A 66 3.62 24.64 17.88
N PHE A 67 4.50 24.03 17.06
CA PHE A 67 4.12 23.35 15.81
C PHE A 67 3.63 21.92 16.01
N LEU A 68 4.10 21.22 17.05
CA LEU A 68 3.74 19.83 17.34
C LEU A 68 2.43 19.70 18.15
N GLY A 69 1.93 20.82 18.69
CA GLY A 69 0.78 20.81 19.59
C GLY A 69 1.12 20.30 21.01
N GLY A 70 0.38 20.72 22.00
CA GLY A 70 0.46 20.16 23.36
C GLY A 70 -0.27 18.83 23.41
N LEU A 71 0.43 17.72 23.69
CA LEU A 71 -0.22 16.45 24.00
C LEU A 71 -0.82 16.55 25.42
N GLU A 72 -2.08 16.17 25.55
CA GLU A 72 -2.73 16.05 26.86
C GLU A 72 -2.05 14.92 27.65
N ARG A 73 -1.91 15.16 28.95
CA ARG A 73 -1.41 14.11 29.86
C ARG A 73 -2.48 13.03 30.01
N PRO A 74 -2.12 11.75 29.81
CA PRO A 74 -3.06 10.67 30.10
C PRO A 74 -3.54 10.71 31.55
N ASP A 75 -4.75 10.25 31.81
CA ASP A 75 -5.32 10.15 33.16
C ASP A 75 -4.63 9.05 33.95
N VAL A 76 -3.51 9.42 34.58
CA VAL A 76 -2.65 8.55 35.39
C VAL A 76 -1.99 9.39 36.49
N ASP A 77 -1.89 8.87 37.68
CA ASP A 77 -1.27 9.58 38.78
C ASP A 77 0.23 9.73 38.57
N LYS A 78 0.92 8.64 38.28
CA LYS A 78 2.37 8.62 38.10
C LYS A 78 2.85 7.47 37.21
N ILE A 79 3.89 7.72 36.38
CA ILE A 79 4.66 6.68 35.69
C ILE A 79 6.14 6.92 35.99
N ASP A 80 6.79 5.98 36.68
CA ASP A 80 8.23 5.98 36.96
C ASP A 80 8.98 4.98 36.10
N GLY A 81 10.27 5.20 35.88
CA GLY A 81 11.16 4.27 35.17
C GLY A 81 10.94 4.24 33.65
N LEU A 82 10.19 5.18 33.08
CA LEU A 82 9.87 5.14 31.64
C LEU A 82 11.09 5.51 30.79
N SER A 83 11.55 4.57 29.96
CA SER A 83 12.54 4.78 28.90
C SER A 83 11.91 5.47 27.69
N PRO A 84 12.70 6.01 26.72
CA PRO A 84 12.15 6.47 25.44
C PRO A 84 11.29 5.38 24.79
N VAL A 85 10.09 5.73 24.32
CA VAL A 85 9.11 4.75 23.83
C VAL A 85 8.96 4.83 22.31
N ILE A 86 8.97 3.67 21.64
CA ILE A 86 8.69 3.52 20.22
C ILE A 86 7.50 2.57 20.05
N ALA A 87 6.42 3.05 19.42
CA ALA A 87 5.28 2.22 19.09
C ALA A 87 5.35 1.67 17.66
N ILE A 88 5.02 0.40 17.51
CA ILE A 88 4.92 -0.30 16.23
C ILE A 88 3.47 -0.77 16.06
N GLU A 89 2.60 0.15 15.60
CA GLU A 89 1.18 -0.09 15.40
C GLU A 89 0.87 -0.59 13.99
N GLN A 90 -0.28 -1.25 13.83
CA GLN A 90 -0.80 -1.74 12.56
C GLN A 90 -1.32 -0.63 11.62
N LYS A 91 -1.95 0.41 12.21
CA LYS A 91 -2.78 1.39 11.47
C LYS A 91 -2.00 2.39 10.60
N THR A 92 -0.69 2.44 10.70
CA THR A 92 0.12 3.47 10.04
C THR A 92 0.82 2.97 8.77
N THR A 93 0.07 2.53 7.77
CA THR A 93 0.64 2.31 6.41
C THR A 93 0.83 3.65 5.72
N SER A 94 2.05 3.92 5.25
CA SER A 94 2.30 5.12 4.44
C SER A 94 1.45 5.08 3.16
N LYS A 95 0.60 6.09 2.97
CA LYS A 95 -0.21 6.25 1.74
C LYS A 95 0.59 6.86 0.59
N SER A 96 1.86 7.18 0.80
CA SER A 96 2.70 7.78 -0.24
C SER A 96 2.92 6.79 -1.40
N PRO A 97 2.63 7.18 -2.65
CA PRO A 97 2.82 6.30 -3.81
C PRO A 97 4.31 6.05 -4.11
N ARG A 98 5.20 6.82 -3.49
CA ARG A 98 6.65 6.73 -3.67
C ARG A 98 7.34 5.87 -2.63
N SER A 99 6.65 5.51 -1.52
CA SER A 99 7.22 4.62 -0.50
C SER A 99 7.24 3.17 -0.97
N THR A 100 8.37 2.52 -0.83
CA THR A 100 8.58 1.10 -1.14
C THR A 100 9.20 0.39 0.05
N VAL A 101 9.20 -0.95 0.05
CA VAL A 101 9.90 -1.75 1.07
C VAL A 101 11.35 -1.29 1.20
N GLY A 102 12.06 -1.14 0.07
CA GLY A 102 13.47 -0.71 0.07
C GLY A 102 13.71 0.68 0.66
N THR A 103 12.77 1.63 0.49
CA THR A 103 12.92 2.98 1.07
C THR A 103 12.57 3.03 2.55
N ILE A 104 11.62 2.21 3.02
CA ILE A 104 11.24 2.14 4.44
C ILE A 104 12.35 1.47 5.26
N THR A 105 13.02 0.46 4.67
CA THR A 105 14.11 -0.29 5.31
C THR A 105 15.49 0.36 5.13
N GLU A 106 15.56 1.49 4.42
CA GLU A 106 16.78 2.20 4.04
C GLU A 106 17.74 1.37 3.14
N ILE A 107 17.40 0.12 2.82
CA ILE A 107 18.23 -0.74 1.96
C ILE A 107 18.45 -0.08 0.58
N TYR A 108 17.40 0.58 0.05
CA TYR A 108 17.50 1.26 -1.25
C TYR A 108 18.50 2.42 -1.22
N ASP A 109 18.69 3.10 -0.09
CA ASP A 109 19.67 4.17 0.05
C ASP A 109 21.09 3.63 0.01
N PHE A 110 21.35 2.48 0.64
CA PHE A 110 22.62 1.78 0.52
C PHE A 110 22.85 1.23 -0.90
N LEU A 111 21.81 0.72 -1.57
CA LEU A 111 21.91 0.30 -2.98
C LEU A 111 22.31 1.46 -3.89
N ARG A 112 21.68 2.63 -3.73
CA ARG A 112 22.03 3.84 -4.50
C ARG A 112 23.50 4.23 -4.28
N LEU A 113 23.98 4.16 -3.06
CA LEU A 113 25.38 4.42 -2.73
C LEU A 113 26.31 3.38 -3.35
N LEU A 114 25.97 2.11 -3.27
CA LEU A 114 26.72 1.00 -3.88
C LEU A 114 26.87 1.20 -5.39
N TYR A 115 25.75 1.48 -6.08
CA TYR A 115 25.78 1.73 -7.53
C TYR A 115 26.57 2.99 -7.91
N ALA A 116 26.47 4.06 -7.13
CA ALA A 116 27.22 5.28 -7.39
C ALA A 116 28.73 5.08 -7.24
N ARG A 117 29.18 4.12 -6.45
CA ARG A 117 30.61 3.94 -6.12
C ARG A 117 31.26 2.73 -6.78
N ALA A 118 30.50 1.67 -7.05
CA ALA A 118 31.04 0.37 -7.47
C ALA A 118 30.47 -0.17 -8.79
N SER A 119 29.49 0.48 -9.42
CA SER A 119 28.94 0.00 -10.69
C SER A 119 29.83 0.33 -11.89
N ASP A 120 29.73 -0.51 -12.90
CA ASP A 120 30.23 -0.28 -14.25
C ASP A 120 29.12 0.31 -15.13
N ALA A 121 29.45 1.33 -15.92
CA ALA A 121 28.50 1.96 -16.86
C ALA A 121 28.59 1.32 -18.24
N TYR A 122 27.44 1.16 -18.89
CA TYR A 122 27.30 0.62 -20.24
C TYR A 122 26.50 1.57 -21.13
N SER A 123 26.80 1.58 -22.41
CA SER A 123 26.08 2.40 -23.40
C SER A 123 24.69 1.82 -23.67
N TYR A 124 23.64 2.62 -23.60
CA TYR A 124 22.28 2.17 -23.91
C TYR A 124 22.04 1.86 -25.38
N ARG A 125 22.95 2.29 -26.28
CA ARG A 125 22.88 2.02 -27.74
C ARG A 125 23.63 0.78 -28.14
N THR A 126 24.87 0.59 -27.62
CA THR A 126 25.77 -0.45 -28.08
C THR A 126 25.97 -1.58 -27.08
N GLY A 127 25.61 -1.36 -25.82
CA GLY A 127 25.91 -2.30 -24.75
C GLY A 127 27.38 -2.35 -24.32
N GLU A 128 28.25 -1.56 -24.95
CA GLU A 128 29.68 -1.48 -24.62
C GLU A 128 29.91 -0.84 -23.26
N LYS A 129 30.92 -1.33 -22.55
CA LYS A 129 31.36 -0.74 -21.29
C LYS A 129 31.92 0.66 -21.52
N MET A 130 31.46 1.61 -20.77
CA MET A 130 31.92 2.99 -20.84
C MET A 130 33.25 3.17 -20.11
N VAL A 131 34.08 4.05 -20.63
CA VAL A 131 35.39 4.37 -20.12
C VAL A 131 35.52 5.87 -19.82
N SER A 132 36.31 6.22 -18.82
CA SER A 132 36.73 7.60 -18.56
C SER A 132 38.26 7.64 -18.52
N TYR A 133 38.85 8.72 -19.03
CA TYR A 133 40.27 8.86 -19.09
C TYR A 133 40.73 10.16 -18.40
N THR A 134 41.89 10.12 -17.74
CA THR A 134 42.59 11.33 -17.33
C THR A 134 43.28 11.97 -18.53
N ASP A 135 43.56 13.27 -18.48
CA ASP A 135 44.23 13.97 -19.57
C ASP A 135 45.57 13.32 -19.93
N SER A 136 46.32 12.84 -18.91
CA SER A 136 47.58 12.12 -19.12
C SER A 136 47.40 10.81 -19.86
N GLN A 137 46.37 10.04 -19.52
CA GLN A 137 46.02 8.79 -20.22
C GLN A 137 45.59 9.04 -21.69
N ILE A 138 44.80 10.13 -21.87
CA ILE A 138 44.39 10.54 -23.24
C ILE A 138 45.59 10.90 -24.07
N GLN A 139 46.52 11.67 -23.52
CA GLN A 139 47.77 12.06 -24.19
C GLN A 139 48.60 10.83 -24.57
N GLU A 140 48.80 9.91 -23.63
CA GLU A 140 49.53 8.66 -23.85
C GLU A 140 48.90 7.79 -24.94
N LEU A 141 47.60 7.59 -24.91
CA LEU A 141 46.86 6.82 -25.93
C LEU A 141 46.94 7.47 -27.32
N ILE A 142 46.84 8.81 -27.38
CA ILE A 142 46.97 9.53 -28.67
C ILE A 142 48.39 9.38 -29.20
N LEU A 143 49.43 9.50 -28.37
CA LEU A 143 50.81 9.29 -28.81
C LEU A 143 51.07 7.90 -29.33
N GLN A 144 50.56 6.86 -28.68
CA GLN A 144 50.74 5.46 -29.10
C GLN A 144 49.95 5.11 -30.36
N GLU A 145 48.70 5.52 -30.49
CA GLU A 145 47.82 5.06 -31.59
C GLU A 145 47.97 5.87 -32.87
N TYR A 146 48.41 7.13 -32.76
CA TYR A 146 48.47 8.07 -33.88
C TYR A 146 49.90 8.50 -34.23
N GLU A 147 50.93 7.81 -33.75
CA GLU A 147 52.33 8.15 -34.09
C GLU A 147 52.54 8.17 -35.61
N GLY A 148 53.16 9.24 -36.12
CA GLY A 148 53.38 9.46 -37.54
C GLY A 148 52.16 9.84 -38.38
N LYS A 149 51.00 10.09 -37.75
CA LYS A 149 49.74 10.45 -38.42
C LYS A 149 49.37 11.91 -38.13
N ALA A 150 48.76 12.56 -39.12
CA ALA A 150 48.14 13.85 -38.95
C ALA A 150 46.71 13.67 -38.42
N ILE A 151 46.40 14.37 -37.32
CA ILE A 151 45.09 14.31 -36.65
C ILE A 151 44.49 15.72 -36.48
N HIS A 152 43.17 15.77 -36.48
CA HIS A 152 42.40 16.93 -36.00
C HIS A 152 41.90 16.62 -34.58
N ILE A 153 42.10 17.58 -33.70
CA ILE A 153 41.55 17.57 -32.31
C ILE A 153 40.31 18.46 -32.33
N LEU A 154 39.18 17.89 -32.01
CA LEU A 154 37.86 18.49 -32.09
C LEU A 154 37.15 18.52 -30.76
N ALA A 155 36.37 19.57 -30.48
CA ALA A 155 35.53 19.70 -29.29
C ALA A 155 34.05 19.63 -29.69
N PRO A 156 33.29 18.59 -29.34
CA PRO A 156 31.87 18.49 -29.63
C PRO A 156 31.08 19.52 -28.80
N VAL A 157 30.30 20.39 -29.48
CA VAL A 157 29.45 21.41 -28.82
C VAL A 157 27.97 21.21 -29.07
N VAL A 158 27.58 20.56 -30.16
CA VAL A 158 26.22 20.18 -30.48
C VAL A 158 26.20 18.73 -30.96
N GLN A 159 25.35 17.90 -30.40
CA GLN A 159 25.16 16.50 -30.80
C GLN A 159 23.68 16.23 -31.09
N SER A 160 23.35 15.89 -32.32
CA SER A 160 22.03 15.46 -32.82
C SER A 160 20.87 16.38 -32.36
N ARG A 161 21.05 17.71 -32.50
CA ARG A 161 20.02 18.70 -32.11
C ARG A 161 19.60 19.56 -33.29
N LYS A 162 18.30 19.90 -33.31
CA LYS A 162 17.75 20.86 -34.31
C LYS A 162 18.07 22.29 -33.90
N GLY A 163 18.39 23.15 -34.90
CA GLY A 163 18.65 24.57 -34.64
C GLY A 163 19.38 25.23 -35.82
N HIS A 164 19.34 26.56 -35.88
CA HIS A 164 20.06 27.32 -36.92
C HIS A 164 21.50 27.72 -36.55
N TYR A 165 21.83 27.72 -35.24
CA TYR A 165 23.14 27.86 -34.58
C TYR A 165 23.96 29.12 -34.99
N ARG A 166 23.33 30.17 -35.49
CA ARG A 166 24.03 31.42 -35.93
C ARG A 166 24.82 32.04 -34.76
N GLU A 167 24.17 32.22 -33.61
CA GLU A 167 24.80 32.82 -32.42
C GLU A 167 25.99 31.98 -31.92
N LEU A 168 25.86 30.65 -31.99
CA LEU A 168 26.93 29.73 -31.59
C LEU A 168 28.18 29.92 -32.49
N PHE A 169 28.00 30.00 -33.81
CA PHE A 169 29.12 30.22 -34.71
C PHE A 169 29.77 31.58 -34.48
N GLU A 170 29.02 32.64 -34.24
CA GLU A 170 29.54 33.96 -33.90
C GLU A 170 30.33 33.94 -32.56
N GLN A 171 29.89 33.19 -31.55
CA GLN A 171 30.58 32.99 -30.27
C GLN A 171 31.89 32.22 -30.48
N ILE A 172 31.90 31.14 -31.26
CA ILE A 172 33.08 30.32 -31.58
C ILE A 172 34.13 31.18 -32.29
N ALA A 173 33.70 31.98 -33.28
CA ALA A 173 34.60 32.89 -34.00
C ALA A 173 35.19 33.97 -33.09
N LYS A 174 34.43 34.57 -32.16
CA LYS A 174 34.91 35.52 -31.13
C LYS A 174 35.93 34.92 -30.17
N GLN A 175 35.87 33.60 -29.94
CA GLN A 175 36.84 32.86 -29.11
C GLN A 175 38.15 32.54 -29.87
N GLY A 176 38.27 32.91 -31.16
CA GLY A 176 39.44 32.73 -32.01
C GLY A 176 39.52 31.45 -32.80
N PHE A 177 38.44 30.65 -32.83
CA PHE A 177 38.41 29.45 -33.64
C PHE A 177 37.83 29.76 -35.04
N LEU A 178 38.55 29.34 -36.09
CA LEU A 178 38.20 29.65 -37.48
C LEU A 178 37.46 28.54 -38.18
N LYS A 179 37.52 27.30 -37.66
CA LYS A 179 36.99 26.11 -38.31
C LYS A 179 36.09 25.31 -37.38
N VAL A 180 35.03 24.81 -37.95
CA VAL A 180 34.10 23.85 -37.31
C VAL A 180 33.91 22.65 -38.23
N ARG A 181 33.63 21.50 -37.67
CA ARG A 181 33.10 20.35 -38.38
C ARG A 181 31.59 20.33 -38.15
N VAL A 182 30.83 20.35 -39.25
CA VAL A 182 29.36 20.34 -39.28
C VAL A 182 28.93 19.15 -40.10
N ASP A 183 28.14 18.26 -39.53
CA ASP A 183 27.55 17.07 -40.17
C ASP A 183 28.63 16.30 -40.97
N ASN A 184 29.74 16.02 -40.30
CA ASN A 184 30.92 15.30 -40.83
C ASN A 184 31.81 16.08 -41.85
N GLN A 185 31.56 17.37 -42.08
CA GLN A 185 32.39 18.20 -43.00
C GLN A 185 33.06 19.34 -42.25
N ILE A 186 34.39 19.48 -42.37
CA ILE A 186 35.14 20.63 -41.86
C ILE A 186 34.88 21.83 -42.78
N ARG A 187 34.43 22.95 -42.18
CA ARG A 187 34.12 24.20 -42.87
C ARG A 187 34.75 25.38 -42.11
N GLU A 188 35.06 26.47 -42.82
CA GLU A 188 35.41 27.73 -42.16
C GLU A 188 34.16 28.45 -41.69
N ILE A 189 34.27 29.16 -40.57
CA ILE A 189 33.18 29.95 -40.03
C ILE A 189 33.09 31.25 -40.82
N GLU A 190 32.03 31.42 -41.58
CA GLU A 190 31.73 32.64 -42.34
C GLU A 190 30.82 33.56 -41.53
N TYR A 191 30.90 34.87 -41.81
CA TYR A 191 30.02 35.85 -41.15
C TYR A 191 28.54 35.56 -41.49
N GLY A 192 27.72 35.39 -40.46
CA GLY A 192 26.29 35.08 -40.62
C GLY A 192 25.99 33.62 -40.96
N MET A 193 26.94 32.71 -40.82
CA MET A 193 26.76 31.26 -41.03
C MET A 193 25.56 30.74 -40.20
N LYS A 194 24.65 29.98 -40.86
CA LYS A 194 23.48 29.37 -40.26
C LYS A 194 23.20 28.01 -40.87
N LEU A 195 22.57 27.11 -40.10
CA LEU A 195 22.18 25.78 -40.55
C LEU A 195 20.65 25.69 -40.70
N ASP A 196 20.19 24.60 -41.29
CA ASP A 196 18.76 24.33 -41.47
C ASP A 196 18.09 24.05 -40.10
N ARG A 197 17.18 24.95 -39.69
CA ARG A 197 16.49 24.87 -38.39
C ARG A 197 15.74 23.56 -38.10
N TYR A 198 15.30 22.86 -39.15
CA TYR A 198 14.44 21.68 -39.05
C TYR A 198 15.21 20.36 -39.10
N LYS A 199 16.49 20.37 -39.46
CA LYS A 199 17.38 19.21 -39.45
C LYS A 199 18.14 19.10 -38.14
N THR A 200 18.53 17.89 -37.81
CA THR A 200 19.43 17.59 -36.68
C THR A 200 20.86 17.79 -37.17
N HIS A 201 21.67 18.46 -36.34
CA HIS A 201 23.05 18.77 -36.66
C HIS A 201 24.00 18.29 -35.59
N ASP A 202 25.19 17.89 -35.99
CA ASP A 202 26.36 17.66 -35.14
C ASP A 202 27.39 18.76 -35.44
N ILE A 203 27.88 19.46 -34.41
CA ILE A 203 28.81 20.57 -34.54
C ILE A 203 29.97 20.35 -33.59
N GLU A 204 31.20 20.32 -34.10
CA GLU A 204 32.43 20.22 -33.34
C GLU A 204 33.36 21.42 -33.71
N ILE A 205 33.98 22.02 -32.70
CA ILE A 205 35.00 23.05 -32.88
C ILE A 205 36.32 22.37 -33.26
N VAL A 206 36.97 22.78 -34.33
CA VAL A 206 38.34 22.34 -34.67
C VAL A 206 39.32 23.11 -33.81
N ILE A 207 39.88 22.45 -32.80
CA ILE A 207 40.81 23.06 -31.82
C ILE A 207 42.21 23.14 -32.40
N ASP A 208 42.70 22.02 -32.96
CA ASP A 208 44.05 21.96 -33.54
C ASP A 208 44.14 20.89 -34.62
N ARG A 209 45.17 21.06 -35.49
CA ARG A 209 45.61 20.05 -36.46
C ARG A 209 47.10 19.78 -36.19
N LEU A 210 47.40 18.54 -35.83
CA LEU A 210 48.72 18.15 -35.34
C LEU A 210 49.20 16.85 -36.00
N GLU A 211 50.47 16.84 -36.47
CA GLU A 211 51.17 15.60 -36.78
C GLU A 211 51.82 15.03 -35.54
N ILE A 212 51.45 13.82 -35.13
CA ILE A 212 51.92 13.22 -33.87
C ILE A 212 53.34 12.69 -34.07
N LYS A 213 54.27 13.29 -33.36
CA LYS A 213 55.68 12.90 -33.28
C LYS A 213 56.08 12.76 -31.82
N ASN A 214 56.85 11.75 -31.49
CA ASN A 214 57.30 11.53 -30.11
C ASN A 214 58.47 12.45 -29.74
N ASN A 215 58.21 13.78 -29.65
CA ASN A 215 59.15 14.79 -29.20
C ASN A 215 58.50 15.78 -28.18
N ASP A 216 59.29 16.42 -27.37
CA ASP A 216 58.84 17.31 -26.28
C ASP A 216 57.92 18.45 -26.77
N THR A 217 58.20 18.99 -27.95
CA THR A 217 57.42 20.10 -28.56
C THR A 217 55.99 19.61 -28.95
N THR A 218 55.86 18.43 -29.55
CA THR A 218 54.56 17.85 -29.91
C THR A 218 53.78 17.44 -28.65
N GLN A 219 54.43 16.87 -27.63
CA GLN A 219 53.82 16.48 -26.39
C GLN A 219 53.21 17.69 -25.62
N ARG A 220 53.95 18.84 -25.53
CA ARG A 220 53.43 20.06 -24.91
C ARG A 220 52.23 20.63 -25.66
N ARG A 221 52.35 20.78 -27.01
CA ARG A 221 51.24 21.27 -27.84
C ARG A 221 50.01 20.37 -27.79
N LEU A 222 50.22 19.05 -27.76
CA LEU A 222 49.13 18.08 -27.63
C LEU A 222 48.41 18.24 -26.26
N SER A 223 49.17 18.41 -25.17
CA SER A 223 48.60 18.64 -23.86
C SER A 223 47.77 19.94 -23.80
N GLU A 224 48.21 21.03 -24.36
CA GLU A 224 47.49 22.31 -24.44
C GLU A 224 46.21 22.16 -25.28
N SER A 225 46.30 21.48 -26.45
CA SER A 225 45.18 21.23 -27.33
C SER A 225 44.12 20.30 -26.67
N ILE A 226 44.55 19.27 -25.93
CA ILE A 226 43.66 18.42 -25.12
C ILE A 226 42.89 19.24 -24.07
N GLN A 227 43.61 20.07 -23.28
CA GLN A 227 43.00 20.92 -22.25
C GLN A 227 41.95 21.87 -22.85
N THR A 228 42.32 22.50 -24.01
CA THR A 228 41.43 23.41 -24.71
C THR A 228 40.19 22.69 -25.23
N ALA A 229 40.37 21.52 -25.88
CA ALA A 229 39.29 20.71 -26.37
C ALA A 229 38.35 20.25 -25.26
N MET A 230 38.90 19.80 -24.13
CA MET A 230 38.14 19.38 -22.96
C MET A 230 37.32 20.52 -22.33
N ARG A 231 37.85 21.75 -22.33
CA ARG A 231 37.11 22.93 -21.83
C ARG A 231 35.91 23.27 -22.71
N HIS A 232 36.09 23.30 -24.04
CA HIS A 232 35.02 23.67 -24.97
C HIS A 232 34.03 22.54 -25.22
N GLY A 233 34.48 21.28 -25.19
CA GLY A 233 33.67 20.09 -25.36
C GLY A 233 33.05 19.55 -24.08
N ASN A 234 33.00 20.34 -22.98
CA ASN A 234 32.43 19.91 -21.68
C ASN A 234 33.00 18.57 -21.17
N GLY A 235 34.32 18.41 -21.26
CA GLY A 235 35.03 17.19 -20.84
C GLY A 235 35.06 16.07 -21.87
N ILE A 236 34.69 16.37 -23.10
CA ILE A 236 34.75 15.43 -24.24
C ILE A 236 35.65 16.04 -25.35
N LEU A 237 36.53 15.23 -25.87
CA LEU A 237 37.24 15.55 -27.10
C LEU A 237 37.10 14.46 -28.16
N MET A 238 37.23 14.80 -29.41
CA MET A 238 37.16 13.88 -30.56
C MET A 238 38.43 13.99 -31.40
N ILE A 239 39.00 12.85 -31.74
CA ILE A 239 40.14 12.75 -32.65
C ILE A 239 39.68 12.23 -34.00
N LEU A 240 40.10 12.92 -35.06
CA LEU A 240 39.85 12.52 -36.44
C LEU A 240 41.18 12.42 -37.16
N ALA A 241 41.58 11.25 -37.61
CA ALA A 241 42.79 11.10 -38.45
C ALA A 241 42.48 11.42 -39.89
N GLU A 242 43.38 12.12 -40.58
CA GLU A 242 43.15 12.55 -41.99
C GLU A 242 42.87 11.39 -42.97
N LYS A 243 43.43 10.21 -42.72
CA LYS A 243 43.27 9.01 -43.58
C LYS A 243 42.16 8.06 -43.08
N ASN A 244 41.54 8.33 -41.90
CA ASN A 244 40.45 7.51 -41.38
C ASN A 244 39.31 8.42 -40.94
N PRO A 245 38.16 8.40 -41.63
CA PRO A 245 37.03 9.27 -41.32
C PRO A 245 36.27 8.88 -40.05
N THR A 246 36.60 7.75 -39.45
CA THR A 246 35.91 7.29 -38.23
C THR A 246 36.45 8.07 -37.01
N PRO A 247 35.60 8.87 -36.32
CA PRO A 247 36.02 9.63 -35.16
C PRO A 247 36.22 8.71 -33.96
N ARG A 248 37.25 9.02 -33.13
CA ARG A 248 37.45 8.40 -31.82
C ARG A 248 37.25 9.47 -30.73
N TYR A 249 36.47 9.11 -29.77
CA TYR A 249 36.14 10.00 -28.68
C TYR A 249 36.92 9.66 -27.38
N PHE A 250 37.28 10.70 -26.64
CA PHE A 250 37.88 10.62 -25.30
C PHE A 250 37.15 11.56 -24.38
N SER A 251 36.97 11.15 -23.12
CA SER A 251 36.24 11.95 -22.15
C SER A 251 36.78 11.78 -20.74
N ARG A 252 36.69 12.83 -19.96
CA ARG A 252 36.83 12.78 -18.50
C ARG A 252 35.61 12.16 -17.81
N ASN A 253 34.45 12.19 -18.51
CA ASN A 253 33.22 11.56 -18.08
C ASN A 253 33.13 10.10 -18.61
N LEU A 254 32.22 9.32 -18.08
CA LEU A 254 31.91 7.99 -18.60
C LEU A 254 31.37 8.12 -20.02
N MET A 255 31.98 7.45 -20.97
CA MET A 255 31.64 7.60 -22.38
C MET A 255 31.79 6.28 -23.15
N CYS A 256 30.91 6.06 -24.10
CA CYS A 256 31.01 4.98 -25.07
C CYS A 256 32.10 5.33 -26.12
N PRO A 257 33.15 4.52 -26.27
CA PRO A 257 34.25 4.83 -27.19
C PRO A 257 33.80 4.90 -28.65
N THR A 258 32.80 4.13 -29.02
CA THR A 258 32.32 4.02 -30.42
C THR A 258 31.35 5.13 -30.79
N THR A 259 30.43 5.53 -29.91
CA THR A 259 29.33 6.46 -30.24
C THR A 259 29.48 7.84 -29.66
N GLY A 260 30.43 8.05 -28.74
CA GLY A 260 30.62 9.34 -28.07
C GLY A 260 29.49 9.67 -27.06
N ILE A 261 28.52 8.81 -26.84
CA ILE A 261 27.48 9.00 -25.79
C ILE A 261 28.17 9.01 -24.44
N SER A 262 27.95 10.07 -23.67
CA SER A 262 28.57 10.23 -22.35
C SER A 262 27.50 10.32 -21.25
N TYR A 263 27.80 9.73 -20.08
CA TYR A 263 27.03 9.87 -18.86
C TYR A 263 27.82 10.73 -17.87
N PRO A 264 27.14 11.58 -17.08
CA PRO A 264 27.79 12.22 -15.95
C PRO A 264 28.25 11.13 -14.96
N LEU A 265 29.26 11.46 -14.14
CA LEU A 265 29.68 10.56 -13.06
C LEU A 265 28.47 10.24 -12.17
N PRO A 266 28.27 8.97 -11.82
CA PRO A 266 27.11 8.58 -11.08
C PRO A 266 27.17 9.08 -9.64
N GLU A 267 26.09 9.73 -9.20
CA GLU A 267 25.85 10.14 -7.83
C GLU A 267 24.72 9.26 -7.26
N PRO A 268 24.55 9.13 -5.93
CA PRO A 268 23.42 8.40 -5.35
C PRO A 268 22.04 8.89 -5.86
N ASN A 269 21.93 10.19 -6.19
CA ASN A 269 20.70 10.77 -6.75
C ASN A 269 20.41 10.34 -8.21
N THR A 270 21.41 9.85 -8.94
CA THR A 270 21.23 9.25 -10.29
C THR A 270 20.35 7.99 -10.23
N PHE A 271 20.39 7.30 -9.12
CA PHE A 271 19.64 6.06 -8.88
C PHE A 271 18.40 6.27 -7.99
N SER A 272 18.01 7.52 -7.73
CA SER A 272 16.84 7.84 -6.90
C SER A 272 15.63 8.16 -7.77
N PHE A 273 14.56 7.37 -7.64
CA PHE A 273 13.28 7.68 -8.27
C PHE A 273 12.52 8.84 -7.58
N ASN A 274 13.03 9.36 -6.47
CA ASN A 274 12.52 10.55 -5.79
C ASN A 274 13.29 11.83 -6.17
N SER A 275 14.36 11.71 -6.97
CA SER A 275 15.18 12.83 -7.42
C SER A 275 14.94 13.12 -8.91
N PRO A 276 14.84 14.39 -9.33
CA PRO A 276 14.76 14.77 -10.75
C PRO A 276 15.91 14.24 -11.60
N LYS A 277 17.10 13.98 -10.98
CA LYS A 277 18.26 13.41 -11.69
C LYS A 277 18.06 11.96 -12.09
N GLY A 278 17.35 11.16 -11.28
CA GLY A 278 17.21 9.71 -11.46
C GLY A 278 15.81 9.24 -11.85
N MET A 279 14.77 10.01 -11.56
CA MET A 279 13.39 9.59 -11.81
C MET A 279 13.08 9.53 -13.33
N CYS A 280 12.25 8.58 -13.72
CA CYS A 280 11.66 8.54 -15.05
C CYS A 280 10.84 9.82 -15.29
N PRO A 281 11.10 10.60 -16.36
CA PRO A 281 10.39 11.86 -16.60
C PRO A 281 8.91 11.67 -16.96
N HIS A 282 8.52 10.52 -17.53
CA HIS A 282 7.16 10.25 -17.96
C HIS A 282 6.23 9.97 -16.75
N CYS A 283 6.65 9.10 -15.83
CA CYS A 283 5.85 8.78 -14.64
C CYS A 283 6.29 9.52 -13.37
N ASN A 284 7.23 10.46 -13.47
CA ASN A 284 7.76 11.20 -12.32
C ASN A 284 8.23 10.29 -11.16
N GLY A 285 8.82 9.14 -11.48
CA GLY A 285 9.33 8.18 -10.50
C GLY A 285 8.27 7.30 -9.84
N LEU A 286 7.02 7.31 -10.31
CA LEU A 286 5.96 6.46 -9.77
C LEU A 286 6.04 5.01 -10.26
N GLY A 287 6.60 4.78 -11.46
CA GLY A 287 6.66 3.46 -12.11
C GLY A 287 5.37 3.06 -12.81
N THR A 288 4.28 3.73 -12.49
CA THR A 288 2.95 3.49 -13.06
C THR A 288 2.34 4.80 -13.55
N ILE A 289 1.41 4.69 -14.47
CA ILE A 289 0.59 5.81 -14.98
C ILE A 289 -0.88 5.43 -14.84
N GLN A 290 -1.73 6.44 -14.69
CA GLN A 290 -3.18 6.28 -14.76
C GLN A 290 -3.60 6.51 -16.20
N GLU A 291 -4.26 5.54 -16.81
CA GLU A 291 -4.73 5.60 -18.19
C GLU A 291 -6.21 5.23 -18.26
N VAL A 292 -6.98 5.96 -19.05
CA VAL A 292 -8.41 5.66 -19.22
C VAL A 292 -8.58 4.32 -19.92
N THR A 293 -9.39 3.43 -19.35
CA THR A 293 -9.63 2.10 -19.90
C THR A 293 -10.98 2.05 -20.60
N LEU A 294 -10.96 1.71 -21.89
CA LEU A 294 -12.18 1.66 -22.70
C LEU A 294 -13.23 0.72 -22.14
N SER A 295 -12.83 -0.40 -21.54
CA SER A 295 -13.76 -1.35 -20.92
C SER A 295 -14.47 -0.82 -19.67
N LYS A 296 -13.89 0.18 -18.99
CA LYS A 296 -14.56 0.89 -17.89
C LYS A 296 -15.46 2.02 -18.42
N LEU A 297 -15.06 2.62 -19.54
CA LEU A 297 -15.79 3.71 -20.15
C LEU A 297 -17.01 3.20 -20.92
N ILE A 298 -16.87 2.07 -21.63
CA ILE A 298 -17.91 1.39 -22.43
C ILE A 298 -17.91 -0.09 -22.05
N PRO A 299 -18.53 -0.48 -20.94
CA PRO A 299 -18.52 -1.89 -20.49
C PRO A 299 -19.42 -2.79 -21.35
N ASP A 300 -20.45 -2.23 -21.98
CA ASP A 300 -21.39 -2.97 -22.84
C ASP A 300 -21.50 -2.28 -24.20
N MET A 301 -20.90 -2.88 -25.21
CA MET A 301 -20.93 -2.37 -26.59
C MET A 301 -22.26 -2.65 -27.31
N SER A 302 -23.13 -3.49 -26.77
CA SER A 302 -24.47 -3.75 -27.31
C SER A 302 -25.43 -2.58 -27.07
N LEU A 303 -25.12 -1.74 -26.10
CA LEU A 303 -25.91 -0.54 -25.80
C LEU A 303 -25.57 0.60 -26.79
N SER A 304 -26.55 1.47 -27.04
CA SER A 304 -26.34 2.69 -27.78
C SER A 304 -25.86 3.85 -26.88
N ILE A 305 -25.24 4.86 -27.45
CA ILE A 305 -24.85 6.09 -26.72
C ILE A 305 -26.08 6.74 -26.10
N LYS A 306 -27.20 6.69 -26.77
CA LYS A 306 -28.49 7.15 -26.24
C LYS A 306 -28.92 6.46 -24.96
N GLN A 307 -28.68 5.14 -24.86
CA GLN A 307 -28.98 4.34 -23.66
C GLN A 307 -27.94 4.47 -22.56
N GLY A 308 -26.82 5.17 -22.81
CA GLY A 308 -25.78 5.37 -21.83
C GLY A 308 -24.61 4.38 -21.95
N ALA A 309 -24.33 3.88 -23.14
CA ALA A 309 -23.16 3.00 -23.38
C ALA A 309 -21.86 3.60 -22.86
N ILE A 310 -21.69 4.93 -22.94
CA ILE A 310 -20.54 5.66 -22.40
C ILE A 310 -20.91 6.13 -20.99
N ILE A 311 -20.47 5.40 -19.98
CA ILE A 311 -20.86 5.65 -18.58
C ILE A 311 -20.50 7.07 -18.11
N ALA A 312 -19.39 7.62 -18.55
CA ALA A 312 -18.90 8.93 -18.13
C ALA A 312 -19.90 10.08 -18.43
N ILE A 313 -20.67 9.95 -19.50
CA ILE A 313 -21.68 10.96 -19.89
C ILE A 313 -23.12 10.52 -19.56
N GLY A 314 -23.32 9.21 -19.30
CA GLY A 314 -24.63 8.63 -18.97
C GLY A 314 -25.58 8.55 -20.15
N ALA A 315 -26.87 8.31 -19.88
CA ALA A 315 -27.93 8.30 -20.90
C ALA A 315 -28.18 9.69 -21.48
N GLU A 316 -28.75 9.74 -22.69
CA GLU A 316 -29.02 10.98 -23.46
C GLU A 316 -29.69 12.06 -22.59
N LYS A 317 -29.09 13.24 -22.61
CA LYS A 317 -29.60 14.47 -22.01
C LYS A 317 -29.54 15.60 -23.05
N LYS A 318 -30.39 16.62 -22.91
CA LYS A 318 -30.34 17.82 -23.75
C LYS A 318 -29.15 18.72 -23.35
N THR A 319 -27.92 18.19 -23.50
CA THR A 319 -26.67 18.91 -23.21
C THR A 319 -25.85 19.08 -24.47
N TRP A 320 -24.99 20.07 -24.48
CA TRP A 320 -24.11 20.42 -25.59
C TRP A 320 -23.23 19.22 -26.04
N ILE A 321 -22.76 18.39 -25.13
CA ILE A 321 -21.93 17.24 -25.48
C ILE A 321 -22.64 16.22 -26.36
N PHE A 322 -23.94 15.94 -26.06
CA PHE A 322 -24.73 15.01 -26.89
C PHE A 322 -25.01 15.58 -28.28
N GLN A 323 -25.18 16.89 -28.43
CA GLN A 323 -25.36 17.54 -29.73
C GLN A 323 -24.09 17.41 -30.58
N GLN A 324 -22.91 17.59 -29.99
CA GLN A 324 -21.64 17.40 -30.69
C GLN A 324 -21.45 15.93 -31.12
N ILE A 325 -21.71 14.99 -30.22
CA ILE A 325 -21.60 13.54 -30.54
C ILE A 325 -22.58 13.17 -31.63
N GLU A 326 -23.82 13.67 -31.60
CA GLU A 326 -24.80 13.44 -32.64
C GLU A 326 -24.33 13.96 -34.00
N THR A 327 -23.72 15.17 -34.03
CA THR A 327 -23.18 15.75 -35.27
C THR A 327 -22.02 14.93 -35.82
N ILE A 328 -21.14 14.45 -34.95
CA ILE A 328 -20.03 13.52 -35.31
C ILE A 328 -20.61 12.25 -35.91
N LEU A 329 -21.54 11.58 -35.23
CA LEU A 329 -22.16 10.34 -35.68
C LEU A 329 -22.86 10.50 -37.04
N ARG A 330 -23.62 11.60 -37.22
CA ARG A 330 -24.33 11.90 -38.48
C ARG A 330 -23.38 12.03 -39.67
N LYS A 331 -22.17 12.59 -39.51
CA LYS A 331 -21.12 12.63 -40.55
C LYS A 331 -20.68 11.25 -40.99
N PHE A 332 -20.57 10.32 -40.08
CA PHE A 332 -20.19 8.93 -40.38
C PHE A 332 -21.40 8.02 -40.72
N GLY A 333 -22.58 8.60 -40.90
CA GLY A 333 -23.80 7.86 -41.30
C GLY A 333 -24.46 7.06 -40.15
N HIS A 334 -24.16 7.40 -38.89
CA HIS A 334 -24.69 6.75 -37.69
C HIS A 334 -25.64 7.66 -36.89
N LYS A 335 -26.40 7.06 -35.97
CA LYS A 335 -27.32 7.72 -35.05
C LYS A 335 -26.92 7.42 -33.58
N LEU A 336 -27.34 8.29 -32.67
CA LEU A 336 -27.20 8.07 -31.23
C LEU A 336 -27.86 6.78 -30.71
N SER A 337 -28.85 6.29 -31.43
CA SER A 337 -29.60 5.05 -31.14
C SER A 337 -28.88 3.77 -31.59
N ASP A 338 -27.85 3.88 -32.37
CA ASP A 338 -27.15 2.71 -32.89
C ASP A 338 -26.25 2.11 -31.80
N PRO A 339 -26.20 0.77 -31.66
CA PRO A 339 -25.27 0.11 -30.71
C PRO A 339 -23.82 0.48 -31.03
N VAL A 340 -23.02 0.65 -29.97
CA VAL A 340 -21.59 1.05 -30.12
C VAL A 340 -20.84 0.06 -31.00
N GLU A 341 -21.11 -1.24 -30.91
CA GLU A 341 -20.49 -2.28 -31.74
C GLU A 341 -20.72 -2.11 -33.26
N LYS A 342 -21.76 -1.37 -33.67
CA LYS A 342 -22.09 -1.09 -35.07
C LYS A 342 -21.52 0.21 -35.60
N LEU A 343 -20.96 1.03 -34.75
CA LEU A 343 -20.33 2.29 -35.11
C LEU A 343 -18.99 2.05 -35.84
N SER A 344 -18.68 2.89 -36.83
CA SER A 344 -17.37 2.85 -37.48
C SER A 344 -16.26 3.20 -36.48
N LYS A 345 -15.10 2.62 -36.68
CA LYS A 345 -13.92 2.86 -35.82
C LYS A 345 -13.56 4.35 -35.78
N GLU A 346 -13.63 5.02 -36.93
CA GLU A 346 -13.33 6.45 -37.07
C GLU A 346 -14.29 7.31 -36.24
N ALA A 347 -15.60 6.95 -36.23
CA ALA A 347 -16.60 7.65 -35.42
C ALA A 347 -16.35 7.45 -33.92
N ILE A 348 -16.01 6.25 -33.50
CA ILE A 348 -15.67 5.93 -32.11
C ILE A 348 -14.39 6.66 -31.70
N ASP A 349 -13.33 6.60 -32.51
CA ASP A 349 -12.06 7.24 -32.20
C ASP A 349 -12.23 8.77 -32.07
N MET A 350 -13.04 9.40 -32.92
CA MET A 350 -13.31 10.83 -32.82
C MET A 350 -14.11 11.19 -31.55
N ILE A 351 -15.07 10.36 -31.14
CA ILE A 351 -15.82 10.58 -29.89
C ILE A 351 -14.93 10.37 -28.67
N LEU A 352 -14.05 9.40 -28.69
CA LEU A 352 -13.21 9.07 -27.56
C LEU A 352 -11.99 9.98 -27.44
N PHE A 353 -11.26 10.21 -28.53
CA PHE A 353 -9.97 10.91 -28.51
C PHE A 353 -10.03 12.32 -29.10
N GLY A 354 -11.19 12.70 -29.68
CA GLY A 354 -11.38 14.03 -30.24
C GLY A 354 -10.78 14.22 -31.61
N GLY A 355 -10.93 15.46 -32.12
CA GLY A 355 -10.36 15.86 -33.39
C GLY A 355 -10.91 17.20 -33.87
N LYS A 356 -10.19 17.81 -34.85
CA LYS A 356 -10.61 19.05 -35.54
C LYS A 356 -11.21 18.71 -36.87
N GLU A 357 -12.53 18.87 -36.99
CA GLU A 357 -13.22 18.55 -38.22
C GLU A 357 -14.09 19.73 -38.67
N LYS A 358 -14.14 19.96 -40.00
CA LYS A 358 -15.04 20.94 -40.63
C LYS A 358 -16.34 20.27 -40.97
N PHE A 359 -17.43 20.88 -40.57
CA PHE A 359 -18.77 20.43 -40.85
C PHE A 359 -19.49 21.47 -41.68
N SER A 360 -20.22 21.01 -42.71
CA SER A 360 -21.08 21.83 -43.51
C SER A 360 -22.55 21.43 -43.23
N GLU A 361 -23.32 22.27 -42.61
CA GLU A 361 -24.72 22.00 -42.35
C GLU A 361 -25.62 22.89 -43.26
N LYS A 362 -26.44 22.23 -44.08
CA LYS A 362 -27.48 22.91 -44.83
C LYS A 362 -28.67 23.18 -43.92
N SER A 363 -28.98 24.46 -43.68
CA SER A 363 -30.21 24.86 -43.01
C SER A 363 -31.41 24.59 -43.92
N GLU A 364 -32.27 23.67 -43.54
CA GLU A 364 -33.50 23.34 -44.31
C GLU A 364 -34.47 24.48 -44.41
N VAL A 365 -34.37 25.55 -43.60
CA VAL A 365 -35.31 26.68 -43.56
C VAL A 365 -34.91 27.84 -44.49
N MET A 366 -33.62 27.97 -44.82
CA MET A 366 -33.14 29.09 -45.67
C MET A 366 -32.22 28.69 -46.85
N GLY A 367 -31.92 27.41 -47.05
CA GLY A 367 -31.04 26.98 -48.15
C GLY A 367 -29.58 27.46 -48.03
N ILE A 368 -29.18 27.99 -46.88
CA ILE A 368 -27.82 28.51 -46.65
C ILE A 368 -27.01 27.42 -46.03
N THR A 369 -25.90 27.03 -46.69
CA THR A 369 -24.89 26.17 -46.11
C THR A 369 -23.99 26.98 -45.18
N ARG A 370 -23.96 26.67 -43.89
CA ARG A 370 -22.99 27.22 -42.95
C ARG A 370 -21.90 26.20 -42.67
N ASP A 371 -20.67 26.57 -42.95
CA ASP A 371 -19.48 25.80 -42.57
C ASP A 371 -19.09 26.22 -41.15
N PHE A 372 -19.03 25.25 -40.26
CA PHE A 372 -18.46 25.45 -38.92
C PHE A 372 -17.48 24.34 -38.61
N SER A 373 -16.47 24.66 -37.82
CA SER A 373 -15.50 23.67 -37.34
C SER A 373 -15.87 23.26 -35.93
N ILE A 374 -16.00 21.96 -35.70
CA ILE A 374 -16.08 21.40 -34.33
C ILE A 374 -14.66 21.01 -33.92
N ASP A 375 -14.19 21.61 -32.84
CA ASP A 375 -13.00 21.18 -32.13
C ASP A 375 -13.49 20.37 -30.93
N PHE A 376 -13.60 19.05 -31.09
CA PHE A 376 -14.07 18.16 -30.06
C PHE A 376 -12.89 17.59 -29.32
N GLU A 377 -12.81 17.84 -28.01
CA GLU A 377 -11.71 17.43 -27.16
C GLU A 377 -11.59 15.90 -27.05
N GLY A 378 -12.70 15.17 -27.09
CA GLY A 378 -12.78 13.75 -26.83
C GLY A 378 -12.99 13.42 -25.36
N ILE A 379 -13.78 12.37 -25.13
CA ILE A 379 -14.18 11.97 -23.76
C ILE A 379 -12.97 11.49 -22.94
N VAL A 380 -12.06 10.75 -23.55
CA VAL A 380 -10.84 10.25 -22.89
C VAL A 380 -9.95 11.41 -22.48
N ASN A 381 -9.67 12.34 -23.42
CA ASN A 381 -8.82 13.50 -23.15
C ASN A 381 -9.43 14.39 -22.05
N PHE A 382 -10.77 14.59 -22.09
CA PHE A 382 -11.46 15.31 -21.03
C PHE A 382 -11.30 14.67 -19.65
N ILE A 383 -11.45 13.33 -19.55
CA ILE A 383 -11.26 12.59 -18.28
C ILE A 383 -9.82 12.72 -17.79
N GLU A 384 -8.84 12.60 -18.69
CA GLU A 384 -7.41 12.73 -18.35
C GLU A 384 -7.07 14.13 -17.88
N GLN A 385 -7.61 15.17 -18.53
CA GLN A 385 -7.42 16.55 -18.14
C GLN A 385 -8.02 16.81 -16.75
N GLN A 386 -9.27 16.36 -16.48
CA GLN A 386 -9.91 16.52 -15.17
C GLN A 386 -9.13 15.82 -14.05
N TYR A 387 -8.42 14.72 -14.37
CA TYR A 387 -7.57 14.04 -13.40
C TYR A 387 -6.27 14.78 -13.13
N GLN A 388 -5.65 15.36 -14.17
CA GLN A 388 -4.33 16.02 -14.08
C GLN A 388 -4.40 17.45 -13.59
N ASP A 389 -5.53 18.13 -13.82
CA ASP A 389 -5.71 19.54 -13.47
C ASP A 389 -5.80 19.72 -11.95
N SER A 390 -4.87 20.52 -11.39
CA SER A 390 -4.83 20.86 -9.98
C SER A 390 -5.98 21.77 -9.54
N GLU A 391 -6.64 22.48 -10.49
CA GLU A 391 -7.79 23.36 -10.21
C GLU A 391 -9.12 22.57 -10.20
N SER A 392 -9.14 21.35 -10.73
CA SER A 392 -10.31 20.47 -10.68
C SER A 392 -10.66 20.09 -9.25
N SER A 393 -11.97 20.10 -8.93
CA SER A 393 -12.44 19.72 -7.59
C SER A 393 -12.05 18.27 -7.25
N ALA A 394 -11.79 17.99 -5.96
CA ALA A 394 -11.47 16.63 -5.48
C ALA A 394 -12.58 15.61 -5.82
N ALA A 395 -13.81 16.03 -6.05
CA ALA A 395 -14.91 15.20 -6.49
C ALA A 395 -14.75 14.82 -7.98
N MET A 396 -14.34 15.77 -8.82
CA MET A 396 -14.14 15.57 -10.25
C MET A 396 -12.90 14.68 -10.51
N GLN A 397 -11.83 14.89 -9.77
CA GLN A 397 -10.64 14.03 -9.84
C GLN A 397 -10.95 12.57 -9.42
N ARG A 398 -11.80 12.38 -8.40
CA ARG A 398 -12.27 11.05 -8.00
C ARG A 398 -13.14 10.41 -9.07
N TRP A 399 -14.06 11.16 -9.63
CA TRP A 399 -14.90 10.71 -10.74
C TRP A 399 -14.05 10.29 -11.95
N ALA A 400 -13.05 11.08 -12.37
CA ALA A 400 -12.16 10.75 -13.46
C ALA A 400 -11.39 9.44 -13.19
N LYS A 401 -10.93 9.26 -11.94
CA LYS A 401 -10.20 8.08 -11.52
C LYS A 401 -11.01 6.77 -11.63
N ASP A 402 -12.33 6.82 -11.53
CA ASP A 402 -13.19 5.62 -11.65
C ASP A 402 -13.09 4.98 -13.04
N PHE A 403 -12.77 5.77 -14.09
CA PHE A 403 -12.58 5.31 -15.47
C PHE A 403 -11.14 4.93 -15.81
N MET A 404 -10.19 5.15 -14.89
CA MET A 404 -8.77 4.91 -15.10
C MET A 404 -8.32 3.58 -14.49
N GLU A 405 -7.28 3.01 -15.07
CA GLU A 405 -6.53 1.88 -14.51
C GLU A 405 -5.06 2.25 -14.35
N GLU A 406 -4.46 1.73 -13.29
CA GLU A 406 -3.04 1.88 -13.05
C GLU A 406 -2.28 0.85 -13.89
N LYS A 407 -1.46 1.34 -14.84
CA LYS A 407 -0.63 0.51 -15.71
C LYS A 407 0.85 0.79 -15.50
N PRO A 408 1.74 -0.18 -15.74
CA PRO A 408 3.17 0.09 -15.78
C PRO A 408 3.49 1.21 -16.77
N CYS A 409 4.38 2.11 -16.40
CA CYS A 409 4.83 3.19 -17.28
C CYS A 409 5.53 2.61 -18.52
N PRO A 410 5.14 2.98 -19.74
CA PRO A 410 5.70 2.42 -20.98
C PRO A 410 7.17 2.78 -21.22
N GLU A 411 7.67 3.88 -20.62
CA GLU A 411 9.08 4.27 -20.77
C GLU A 411 10.02 3.53 -19.82
N CYS A 412 9.61 3.34 -18.56
CA CYS A 412 10.46 2.74 -17.54
C CYS A 412 10.05 1.32 -17.17
N GLU A 413 8.96 0.79 -17.73
CA GLU A 413 8.45 -0.56 -17.49
C GLU A 413 8.35 -0.93 -16.00
N GLY A 414 7.99 0.07 -15.17
CA GLY A 414 7.86 -0.10 -13.72
C GLY A 414 9.14 0.13 -12.92
N SER A 415 10.31 0.31 -13.54
CA SER A 415 11.60 0.53 -12.84
C SER A 415 11.68 1.86 -12.09
N ARG A 416 10.79 2.83 -12.39
CA ARG A 416 10.72 4.19 -11.82
C ARG A 416 11.89 5.10 -12.18
N LEU A 417 12.95 4.58 -12.81
CA LEU A 417 14.20 5.28 -13.10
C LEU A 417 14.31 5.68 -14.57
N ARG A 418 15.18 6.66 -14.81
CA ARG A 418 15.59 7.01 -16.18
C ARG A 418 16.32 5.85 -16.83
N LYS A 419 16.22 5.78 -18.15
CA LYS A 419 16.86 4.73 -18.94
C LYS A 419 18.36 4.63 -18.70
N GLU A 420 19.06 5.78 -18.63
CA GLU A 420 20.51 5.82 -18.39
C GLU A 420 20.91 5.17 -17.06
N ALA A 421 20.12 5.34 -16.00
CA ALA A 421 20.41 4.75 -14.69
C ALA A 421 20.36 3.21 -14.71
N LEU A 422 19.60 2.61 -15.62
CA LEU A 422 19.49 1.15 -15.76
C LEU A 422 20.68 0.50 -16.47
N TYR A 423 21.54 1.30 -17.09
CA TYR A 423 22.76 0.83 -17.75
C TYR A 423 24.01 0.87 -16.86
N PHE A 424 23.84 1.22 -15.60
CA PHE A 424 24.85 0.99 -14.56
C PHE A 424 24.61 -0.39 -13.95
N ARG A 425 25.64 -1.25 -13.95
CA ARG A 425 25.53 -2.66 -13.52
C ARG A 425 26.62 -3.05 -12.54
N ILE A 426 26.26 -3.94 -11.63
CA ILE A 426 27.18 -4.63 -10.72
C ILE A 426 26.95 -6.13 -10.93
N ALA A 427 27.98 -6.88 -11.30
CA ALA A 427 27.87 -8.31 -11.64
C ALA A 427 26.66 -8.58 -12.59
N ASP A 428 26.57 -7.80 -13.65
CA ASP A 428 25.55 -7.85 -14.72
C ASP A 428 24.09 -7.52 -14.31
N LYS A 429 23.87 -7.06 -13.10
CA LYS A 429 22.55 -6.64 -12.60
C LYS A 429 22.49 -5.11 -12.43
N ASN A 430 21.36 -4.51 -12.84
CA ASN A 430 21.06 -3.12 -12.52
C ASN A 430 20.25 -2.99 -11.23
N ILE A 431 20.11 -1.77 -10.71
CA ILE A 431 19.43 -1.52 -9.42
C ILE A 431 17.94 -1.88 -9.46
N ALA A 432 17.27 -1.75 -10.60
CA ALA A 432 15.85 -2.09 -10.73
C ALA A 432 15.64 -3.62 -10.72
N GLU A 433 16.51 -4.37 -11.40
CA GLU A 433 16.51 -5.84 -11.38
C GLU A 433 16.70 -6.36 -9.96
N LEU A 434 17.65 -5.80 -9.17
CA LEU A 434 17.82 -6.16 -7.77
C LEU A 434 16.60 -5.80 -6.92
N SER A 435 16.00 -4.64 -7.16
CA SER A 435 14.80 -4.21 -6.42
C SER A 435 13.57 -5.06 -6.72
N ALA A 436 13.53 -5.76 -7.84
CA ALA A 436 12.45 -6.66 -8.24
C ALA A 436 12.61 -8.10 -7.71
N MET A 437 13.81 -8.47 -7.23
CA MET A 437 14.07 -9.79 -6.65
C MET A 437 13.35 -9.92 -5.30
N ASP A 438 12.94 -11.15 -4.97
CA ASP A 438 12.47 -11.50 -3.64
C ASP A 438 13.64 -11.37 -2.64
N ILE A 439 13.37 -10.99 -1.38
CA ILE A 439 14.40 -10.75 -0.36
C ILE A 439 15.31 -11.97 -0.17
N ALA A 440 14.74 -13.18 -0.24
CA ALA A 440 15.54 -14.42 -0.14
C ALA A 440 16.51 -14.57 -1.33
N GLU A 441 16.04 -14.35 -2.57
CA GLU A 441 16.87 -14.38 -3.78
C GLU A 441 17.94 -13.28 -3.76
N LEU A 442 17.56 -12.10 -3.31
CA LEU A 442 18.45 -10.96 -3.18
C LEU A 442 19.58 -11.22 -2.17
N MET A 443 19.27 -11.82 -1.02
CA MET A 443 20.27 -12.20 -0.02
C MET A 443 21.30 -13.19 -0.60
N GLN A 444 20.82 -14.24 -1.28
CA GLN A 444 21.71 -15.20 -1.95
C GLN A 444 22.60 -14.54 -2.99
N TRP A 445 22.06 -13.57 -3.76
CA TRP A 445 22.87 -12.82 -4.72
C TRP A 445 23.96 -11.99 -4.02
N PHE A 446 23.65 -11.31 -2.90
CA PHE A 446 24.61 -10.55 -2.12
C PHE A 446 25.70 -11.44 -1.49
N ASP A 447 25.36 -12.65 -1.04
CA ASP A 447 26.32 -13.61 -0.48
C ASP A 447 27.38 -14.05 -1.53
N THR A 448 26.98 -14.15 -2.81
CA THR A 448 27.87 -14.52 -3.93
C THR A 448 28.57 -13.32 -4.57
N LEU A 449 28.14 -12.08 -4.28
CA LEU A 449 28.63 -10.87 -4.93
C LEU A 449 30.12 -10.61 -4.70
N PRO A 450 30.71 -10.79 -3.48
CA PRO A 450 32.12 -10.50 -3.24
C PRO A 450 33.06 -11.24 -4.20
N GLU A 451 32.73 -12.46 -4.61
CA GLU A 451 33.53 -13.27 -5.53
C GLU A 451 33.55 -12.71 -6.98
N LYS A 452 32.51 -11.95 -7.35
CA LYS A 452 32.32 -11.36 -8.67
C LYS A 452 32.89 -9.94 -8.82
N LEU A 453 33.27 -9.33 -7.70
CA LEU A 453 33.79 -7.96 -7.68
C LEU A 453 35.31 -7.94 -7.86
N SER A 454 35.80 -6.93 -8.57
CA SER A 454 37.24 -6.63 -8.62
C SER A 454 37.77 -6.20 -7.25
N ALA A 455 39.08 -6.37 -6.98
CA ALA A 455 39.70 -5.98 -5.71
C ALA A 455 39.45 -4.51 -5.31
N ARG A 456 39.35 -3.59 -6.29
CA ARG A 456 38.99 -2.19 -6.06
C ARG A 456 37.53 -2.07 -5.61
N GLN A 457 36.62 -2.72 -6.30
CA GLN A 457 35.19 -2.70 -5.97
C GLN A 457 34.92 -3.34 -4.60
N GLN A 458 35.60 -4.44 -4.25
CA GLN A 458 35.48 -5.08 -2.94
C GLN A 458 35.84 -4.12 -1.79
N LYS A 459 36.93 -3.39 -1.91
CA LYS A 459 37.34 -2.39 -0.91
C LYS A 459 36.33 -1.26 -0.74
N ILE A 460 35.74 -0.80 -1.84
CA ILE A 460 34.73 0.28 -1.83
C ILE A 460 33.40 -0.23 -1.25
N ALA A 461 32.99 -1.44 -1.62
CA ALA A 461 31.69 -1.99 -1.31
C ALA A 461 31.59 -2.60 0.10
N HIS A 462 32.70 -2.95 0.75
CA HIS A 462 32.75 -3.79 1.97
C HIS A 462 31.76 -3.36 3.05
N GLU A 463 31.82 -2.12 3.52
CA GLU A 463 30.94 -1.61 4.58
C GLU A 463 29.49 -1.50 4.10
N ILE A 464 29.27 -1.12 2.84
CA ILE A 464 27.92 -1.01 2.26
C ILE A 464 27.26 -2.39 2.17
N LEU A 465 28.00 -3.40 1.73
CA LEU A 465 27.49 -4.78 1.63
C LEU A 465 27.12 -5.35 3.00
N LYS A 466 27.94 -5.06 4.02
CA LYS A 466 27.65 -5.45 5.40
C LYS A 466 26.31 -4.88 5.87
N GLU A 467 26.09 -3.58 5.69
CA GLU A 467 24.85 -2.90 6.09
C GLU A 467 23.62 -3.42 5.33
N ILE A 468 23.75 -3.70 4.03
CA ILE A 468 22.68 -4.29 3.24
C ILE A 468 22.36 -5.70 3.72
N SER A 469 23.39 -6.56 3.90
CA SER A 469 23.18 -7.95 4.30
C SER A 469 22.56 -8.06 5.70
N GLU A 470 22.96 -7.22 6.65
CA GLU A 470 22.38 -7.19 8.00
C GLU A 470 20.88 -6.83 7.92
N ARG A 471 20.50 -5.80 7.17
CA ARG A 471 19.10 -5.39 7.03
C ARG A 471 18.23 -6.43 6.29
N LEU A 472 18.79 -7.08 5.27
CA LEU A 472 18.11 -8.19 4.58
C LEU A 472 17.87 -9.38 5.53
N ARG A 473 18.85 -9.74 6.38
CA ARG A 473 18.67 -10.79 7.39
C ARG A 473 17.53 -10.48 8.35
N PHE A 474 17.42 -9.24 8.84
CA PHE A 474 16.30 -8.87 9.72
C PHE A 474 14.94 -9.03 9.03
N LEU A 475 14.85 -8.75 7.72
CA LEU A 475 13.62 -8.99 6.97
C LEU A 475 13.32 -10.50 6.81
N LEU A 476 14.35 -11.33 6.63
CA LEU A 476 14.20 -12.78 6.60
C LEU A 476 13.78 -13.34 7.97
N ASP A 477 14.36 -12.82 9.05
CA ASP A 477 14.09 -13.26 10.43
C ASP A 477 12.63 -12.97 10.84
N VAL A 478 12.01 -11.90 10.31
CA VAL A 478 10.58 -11.60 10.54
C VAL A 478 9.65 -12.27 9.51
N GLY A 479 10.15 -13.17 8.66
CA GLY A 479 9.34 -13.96 7.72
C GLY A 479 8.84 -13.18 6.50
N LEU A 480 9.62 -12.21 5.98
CA LEU A 480 9.29 -11.40 4.80
C LEU A 480 10.14 -11.76 3.57
N ASP A 481 10.55 -13.01 3.49
CA ASP A 481 11.40 -13.59 2.45
C ASP A 481 10.84 -13.43 1.01
N TYR A 482 9.54 -13.45 0.87
CA TYR A 482 8.80 -13.35 -0.39
C TYR A 482 8.57 -11.92 -0.92
N LEU A 483 8.85 -10.89 -0.13
CA LEU A 483 8.69 -9.50 -0.57
C LEU A 483 9.85 -9.07 -1.47
N SER A 484 9.59 -8.08 -2.35
CA SER A 484 10.64 -7.39 -3.10
C SER A 484 10.86 -5.97 -2.59
N LEU A 485 12.08 -5.42 -2.74
CA LEU A 485 12.39 -4.05 -2.32
C LEU A 485 11.58 -3.00 -3.11
N GLY A 486 11.22 -3.29 -4.36
CA GLY A 486 10.43 -2.41 -5.22
C GLY A 486 8.94 -2.38 -4.89
N ARG A 487 8.43 -3.28 -4.05
CA ARG A 487 7.01 -3.36 -3.70
C ARG A 487 6.53 -2.10 -3.00
N SER A 488 5.44 -1.52 -3.52
CA SER A 488 4.86 -0.30 -2.96
C SER A 488 4.26 -0.54 -1.57
N SER A 489 4.50 0.40 -0.64
CA SER A 489 3.93 0.34 0.72
C SER A 489 2.40 0.31 0.76
N LYS A 490 1.73 0.85 -0.25
CA LYS A 490 0.26 0.80 -0.38
C LYS A 490 -0.30 -0.61 -0.56
N THR A 491 0.50 -1.54 -1.06
CA THR A 491 0.09 -2.92 -1.35
C THR A 491 0.40 -3.89 -0.22
N LEU A 492 1.01 -3.40 0.85
CA LEU A 492 1.35 -4.19 2.04
C LEU A 492 0.11 -4.39 2.92
N SER A 493 -0.04 -5.59 3.46
CA SER A 493 -0.96 -5.84 4.56
C SER A 493 -0.50 -5.11 5.84
N GLY A 494 -1.41 -4.94 6.80
CA GLY A 494 -1.07 -4.33 8.09
C GLY A 494 0.07 -5.06 8.80
N GLY A 495 0.03 -6.38 8.85
CA GLY A 495 1.07 -7.22 9.45
C GLY A 495 2.41 -7.15 8.70
N GLU A 496 2.42 -7.14 7.34
CA GLU A 496 3.66 -6.96 6.57
C GLU A 496 4.32 -5.61 6.88
N ALA A 497 3.54 -4.52 6.90
CA ALA A 497 4.05 -3.19 7.21
C ALA A 497 4.61 -3.09 8.63
N GLN A 498 3.95 -3.72 9.60
CA GLN A 498 4.39 -3.78 11.00
C GLN A 498 5.72 -4.54 11.13
N ARG A 499 5.85 -5.71 10.48
CA ARG A 499 7.09 -6.51 10.48
C ARG A 499 8.26 -5.80 9.79
N ILE A 500 8.01 -5.07 8.70
CA ILE A 500 9.04 -4.23 8.07
C ILE A 500 9.56 -3.19 9.06
N ARG A 501 8.67 -2.53 9.81
CA ARG A 501 9.08 -1.58 10.86
C ARG A 501 9.87 -2.25 11.97
N LEU A 502 9.42 -3.43 12.44
CA LEU A 502 10.12 -4.20 13.44
C LEU A 502 11.54 -4.53 12.97
N ALA A 503 11.71 -5.05 11.75
CA ALA A 503 13.02 -5.35 11.16
C ALA A 503 13.90 -4.10 11.09
N THR A 504 13.33 -2.94 10.71
CA THR A 504 14.05 -1.65 10.66
C THR A 504 14.51 -1.22 12.06
N GLN A 505 13.66 -1.40 13.09
CA GLN A 505 14.02 -1.04 14.47
C GLN A 505 15.09 -1.96 15.06
N ILE A 506 15.05 -3.26 14.79
CA ILE A 506 16.12 -4.19 15.15
C ILE A 506 17.44 -3.75 14.49
N GLY A 507 17.38 -3.36 13.22
CA GLY A 507 18.52 -2.87 12.45
C GLY A 507 19.13 -1.56 12.96
N SER A 508 18.34 -0.73 13.68
CA SER A 508 18.82 0.54 14.26
C SER A 508 19.80 0.34 15.43
N LYS A 509 19.82 -0.87 16.03
CA LYS A 509 20.65 -1.24 17.19
C LYS A 509 20.53 -0.28 18.39
N LEU A 510 19.36 0.37 18.53
CA LEU A 510 19.06 1.23 19.67
C LEU A 510 18.98 0.36 20.94
N THR A 511 19.45 0.91 22.06
CA THR A 511 19.45 0.27 23.38
C THR A 511 18.73 1.13 24.40
N ASN A 512 18.24 0.51 25.46
CA ASN A 512 17.50 1.20 26.54
C ASN A 512 16.22 1.93 26.05
N VAL A 513 15.55 1.34 25.07
CA VAL A 513 14.27 1.79 24.52
C VAL A 513 13.18 0.86 24.97
N LEU A 514 11.98 1.40 25.23
CA LEU A 514 10.75 0.63 25.41
C LEU A 514 10.03 0.51 24.05
N TYR A 515 9.97 -0.69 23.48
CA TYR A 515 9.17 -0.98 22.30
C TYR A 515 7.79 -1.47 22.71
N THR A 516 6.74 -0.84 22.14
CA THR A 516 5.36 -1.28 22.29
C THR A 516 4.83 -1.76 20.96
N LEU A 517 4.31 -2.99 20.90
CA LEU A 517 3.79 -3.62 19.69
C LEU A 517 2.31 -4.00 19.88
N ASP A 518 1.52 -3.78 18.82
CA ASP A 518 0.10 -4.14 18.77
C ASP A 518 -0.10 -5.36 17.89
N GLU A 519 -0.39 -6.51 18.49
CA GLU A 519 -0.73 -7.78 17.85
C GLU A 519 0.21 -8.14 16.66
N PRO A 520 1.53 -8.25 16.87
CA PRO A 520 2.48 -8.47 15.77
C PRO A 520 2.37 -9.84 15.11
N SER A 521 1.68 -10.82 15.71
CA SER A 521 1.42 -12.16 15.14
C SER A 521 0.33 -12.19 14.07
N ILE A 522 -0.38 -11.08 13.83
CA ILE A 522 -1.51 -11.02 12.90
C ILE A 522 -1.12 -11.45 11.47
N GLY A 523 -1.96 -12.32 10.88
CA GLY A 523 -1.78 -12.82 9.51
C GLY A 523 -0.56 -13.71 9.33
N LEU A 524 0.03 -14.21 10.44
CA LEU A 524 1.15 -15.14 10.42
C LEU A 524 0.68 -16.59 10.46
N HIS A 525 1.30 -17.40 9.63
CA HIS A 525 1.25 -18.84 9.79
C HIS A 525 2.07 -19.24 11.02
N GLN A 526 1.70 -20.33 11.71
CA GLN A 526 2.40 -20.81 12.91
C GLN A 526 3.92 -20.98 12.73
N ARG A 527 4.36 -21.40 11.55
CA ARG A 527 5.78 -21.48 11.19
C ARG A 527 6.50 -20.12 11.32
N ASP A 528 5.84 -19.06 10.91
CA ASP A 528 6.44 -17.72 10.88
C ASP A 528 6.34 -17.02 12.25
N ASN A 529 5.41 -17.48 13.12
CA ASN A 529 5.24 -16.99 14.48
C ASN A 529 6.47 -17.27 15.36
N GLU A 530 7.07 -18.45 15.25
CA GLU A 530 8.31 -18.79 15.95
C GLU A 530 9.47 -17.85 15.58
N ARG A 531 9.59 -17.49 14.30
CA ARG A 531 10.59 -16.52 13.82
C ARG A 531 10.36 -15.13 14.43
N LEU A 532 9.10 -14.68 14.46
CA LEU A 532 8.75 -13.42 15.09
C LEU A 532 9.12 -13.39 16.57
N ILE A 533 8.76 -14.41 17.35
CA ILE A 533 9.11 -14.55 18.77
C ILE A 533 10.62 -14.42 18.95
N ASN A 534 11.43 -15.12 18.14
CA ASN A 534 12.88 -15.06 18.21
C ASN A 534 13.40 -13.65 17.89
N SER A 535 12.81 -12.95 16.94
CA SER A 535 13.17 -11.57 16.59
C SER A 535 12.87 -10.59 17.74
N LEU A 536 11.72 -10.75 18.44
CA LEU A 536 11.38 -9.94 19.61
C LEU A 536 12.33 -10.22 20.79
N LYS A 537 12.73 -11.49 20.99
CA LYS A 537 13.77 -11.85 21.98
C LYS A 537 15.12 -11.24 21.63
N SER A 538 15.50 -11.25 20.36
CA SER A 538 16.74 -10.60 19.91
C SER A 538 16.70 -9.10 20.18
N LEU A 539 15.55 -8.42 19.93
CA LEU A 539 15.39 -7.00 20.25
C LEU A 539 15.51 -6.71 21.75
N ARG A 540 14.97 -7.58 22.62
CA ARG A 540 15.16 -7.54 24.07
C ARG A 540 16.63 -7.73 24.46
N ASP A 541 17.29 -8.74 23.89
CA ASP A 541 18.66 -9.17 24.26
C ASP A 541 19.73 -8.11 23.90
N ILE A 542 19.43 -7.21 22.96
CA ILE A 542 20.25 -6.01 22.67
C ILE A 542 20.24 -5.03 23.86
N GLY A 543 19.30 -5.17 24.83
CA GLY A 543 19.17 -4.30 26.00
C GLY A 543 17.96 -3.36 25.94
N ASN A 544 16.86 -3.82 25.37
CA ASN A 544 15.59 -3.09 25.29
C ASN A 544 14.49 -3.77 26.13
N SER A 545 13.46 -3.02 26.47
CA SER A 545 12.22 -3.54 27.03
C SER A 545 11.21 -3.71 25.89
N VAL A 546 10.52 -4.83 25.83
CA VAL A 546 9.56 -5.12 24.76
C VAL A 546 8.21 -5.44 25.36
N VAL A 547 7.21 -4.62 25.12
CA VAL A 547 5.82 -4.81 25.57
C VAL A 547 4.93 -5.09 24.36
N VAL A 548 4.25 -6.23 24.39
CA VAL A 548 3.42 -6.70 23.28
C VAL A 548 1.99 -6.89 23.74
N VAL A 549 1.02 -6.28 23.08
CA VAL A 549 -0.40 -6.63 23.21
C VAL A 549 -0.67 -7.83 22.33
N GLU A 550 -1.08 -8.98 22.91
CA GLU A 550 -1.22 -10.22 22.15
C GLU A 550 -2.28 -11.17 22.69
N HIS A 551 -2.77 -12.02 21.77
CA HIS A 551 -3.73 -13.09 22.06
C HIS A 551 -3.21 -14.48 21.68
N ASP A 552 -2.06 -14.57 21.04
CA ASP A 552 -1.45 -15.82 20.60
C ASP A 552 -0.87 -16.61 21.78
N ALA A 553 -1.21 -17.91 21.87
CA ALA A 553 -0.77 -18.78 22.96
C ALA A 553 0.76 -18.96 22.98
N ASP A 554 1.39 -19.14 21.81
CA ASP A 554 2.83 -19.34 21.71
C ASP A 554 3.59 -18.09 22.16
N MET A 555 3.11 -16.91 21.79
CA MET A 555 3.67 -15.64 22.23
C MET A 555 3.63 -15.50 23.76
N MET A 556 2.48 -15.80 24.37
CA MET A 556 2.31 -15.76 25.84
C MET A 556 3.21 -16.76 26.56
N LEU A 557 3.33 -17.99 26.04
CA LEU A 557 4.13 -19.05 26.66
C LEU A 557 5.64 -18.80 26.54
N HIS A 558 6.09 -18.06 25.51
CA HIS A 558 7.48 -17.73 25.27
C HIS A 558 7.92 -16.36 25.80
N ALA A 559 6.99 -15.60 26.40
CA ALA A 559 7.28 -14.34 27.08
C ALA A 559 8.07 -14.56 28.38
N ASP A 560 8.73 -13.51 28.85
CA ASP A 560 9.37 -13.51 30.19
C ASP A 560 8.35 -13.18 31.28
N TYR A 561 7.38 -12.32 30.95
CA TYR A 561 6.35 -11.85 31.88
C TYR A 561 5.01 -11.66 31.16
N VAL A 562 3.89 -11.97 31.81
CA VAL A 562 2.53 -11.86 31.26
C VAL A 562 1.66 -11.05 32.22
N ILE A 563 0.90 -10.12 31.65
CA ILE A 563 -0.12 -9.32 32.37
C ILE A 563 -1.46 -9.60 31.72
N ASP A 564 -2.44 -10.08 32.48
CA ASP A 564 -3.80 -10.35 31.99
C ASP A 564 -4.76 -9.28 32.50
N ILE A 565 -5.47 -8.61 31.58
CA ILE A 565 -6.42 -7.52 31.88
C ILE A 565 -7.85 -8.00 31.63
N GLY A 566 -8.68 -7.86 32.66
CA GLY A 566 -10.05 -8.34 32.63
C GLY A 566 -10.90 -7.74 33.76
N PRO A 567 -11.83 -8.51 34.34
CA PRO A 567 -12.20 -9.90 33.95
C PRO A 567 -13.12 -10.00 32.73
N LYS A 568 -13.73 -8.87 32.30
CA LYS A 568 -14.66 -8.78 31.17
C LYS A 568 -14.22 -7.69 30.21
N ALA A 569 -15.03 -7.43 29.17
CA ALA A 569 -14.83 -6.33 28.23
C ALA A 569 -15.55 -5.05 28.68
N GLY A 570 -15.14 -3.88 28.13
CA GLY A 570 -15.78 -2.58 28.37
C GLY A 570 -15.81 -2.17 29.83
N LYS A 571 -16.96 -1.71 30.33
CA LYS A 571 -17.14 -1.30 31.75
C LYS A 571 -16.86 -2.41 32.74
N GLY A 572 -16.98 -3.66 32.36
CA GLY A 572 -16.68 -4.83 33.23
C GLY A 572 -15.21 -5.25 33.21
N GLY A 573 -14.38 -4.62 32.37
CA GLY A 573 -12.93 -4.82 32.25
C GLY A 573 -12.13 -3.80 33.05
N GLY A 574 -10.89 -3.59 32.64
CA GLY A 574 -10.03 -2.52 33.15
C GLY A 574 -9.31 -2.83 34.46
N GLU A 575 -9.24 -4.08 34.87
CA GLU A 575 -8.54 -4.53 36.10
C GLU A 575 -7.37 -5.45 35.69
N VAL A 576 -6.29 -5.43 36.46
CA VAL A 576 -5.20 -6.42 36.32
C VAL A 576 -5.61 -7.66 37.10
N ILE A 577 -5.95 -8.72 36.39
CA ILE A 577 -6.41 -9.98 37.02
C ILE A 577 -5.27 -10.98 37.26
N PHE A 578 -4.16 -10.81 36.55
CA PHE A 578 -2.93 -11.57 36.72
C PHE A 578 -1.72 -10.77 36.26
N ALA A 579 -0.59 -10.92 36.95
CA ALA A 579 0.72 -10.43 36.58
C ALA A 579 1.81 -11.39 37.10
N GLY A 580 2.63 -11.94 36.20
CA GLY A 580 3.65 -12.92 36.57
C GLY A 580 4.28 -13.64 35.39
N THR A 581 5.05 -14.68 35.65
CA THR A 581 5.67 -15.50 34.62
C THR A 581 4.64 -16.41 33.90
N PRO A 582 4.90 -16.88 32.65
CA PRO A 582 4.03 -17.84 31.97
C PRO A 582 3.74 -19.11 32.78
N LYS A 583 4.72 -19.60 33.54
CA LYS A 583 4.56 -20.79 34.40
C LYS A 583 3.57 -20.54 35.54
N GLN A 584 3.53 -19.33 36.07
CA GLN A 584 2.53 -18.93 37.09
C GLN A 584 1.16 -18.71 36.44
N MET A 585 1.11 -18.17 35.20
CA MET A 585 -0.11 -17.97 34.42
C MET A 585 -0.89 -19.29 34.24
N LEU A 586 -0.20 -20.38 33.87
CA LEU A 586 -0.81 -21.71 33.70
C LEU A 586 -1.50 -22.26 34.96
N LYS A 587 -1.17 -21.72 36.15
CA LYS A 587 -1.78 -22.09 37.43
C LYS A 587 -2.81 -21.07 37.95
N ALA A 588 -2.99 -19.96 37.25
CA ALA A 588 -3.91 -18.92 37.64
C ALA A 588 -5.37 -19.30 37.30
N HIS A 589 -6.29 -18.72 38.04
CA HIS A 589 -7.75 -18.94 37.83
C HIS A 589 -8.33 -17.82 36.94
N THR A 590 -7.71 -17.52 35.82
CA THR A 590 -8.23 -16.54 34.87
C THR A 590 -8.80 -17.26 33.62
N LEU A 591 -9.62 -16.54 32.86
CA LEU A 591 -10.20 -17.08 31.65
C LEU A 591 -9.09 -17.45 30.62
N THR A 592 -8.09 -16.58 30.47
CA THR A 592 -6.93 -16.82 29.58
C THR A 592 -6.15 -18.05 30.02
N ALA A 593 -5.88 -18.20 31.34
CA ALA A 593 -5.18 -19.36 31.89
C ALA A 593 -5.92 -20.67 31.62
N SER A 594 -7.26 -20.68 31.73
CA SER A 594 -8.07 -21.89 31.48
C SER A 594 -8.01 -22.39 30.02
N TYR A 595 -7.74 -21.51 29.05
CA TYR A 595 -7.46 -21.90 27.65
C TYR A 595 -6.02 -22.39 27.48
N LEU A 596 -5.05 -21.71 28.10
CA LEU A 596 -3.64 -22.07 27.98
C LEU A 596 -3.31 -23.43 28.66
N ASN A 597 -3.98 -23.77 29.77
CA ASN A 597 -3.77 -25.02 30.50
C ASN A 597 -4.65 -26.19 29.97
N GLY A 598 -5.56 -25.91 29.01
CA GLY A 598 -6.43 -26.92 28.41
C GLY A 598 -7.66 -27.30 29.21
N GLU A 599 -8.03 -26.55 30.27
CA GLU A 599 -9.29 -26.72 31.01
C GLU A 599 -10.48 -26.32 30.14
N ARG A 600 -10.27 -25.32 29.23
CA ARG A 600 -11.22 -24.92 28.21
C ARG A 600 -10.57 -25.06 26.83
N GLU A 601 -11.33 -25.51 25.87
CA GLU A 601 -10.91 -25.62 24.46
C GLU A 601 -12.06 -25.32 23.51
N ILE A 602 -11.73 -24.96 22.30
CA ILE A 602 -12.67 -24.91 21.17
C ILE A 602 -12.75 -26.32 20.61
N GLU A 603 -13.93 -26.96 20.75
CA GLU A 603 -14.12 -28.38 20.42
C GLU A 603 -14.03 -28.64 18.92
N VAL A 604 -13.42 -29.76 18.55
CA VAL A 604 -13.43 -30.27 17.15
C VAL A 604 -14.80 -30.86 16.85
N PRO A 605 -15.48 -30.52 15.75
CA PRO A 605 -16.75 -31.11 15.37
C PRO A 605 -16.67 -32.64 15.24
N LYS A 606 -17.62 -33.35 15.86
CA LYS A 606 -17.66 -34.82 15.80
C LYS A 606 -17.90 -35.37 14.40
N GLN A 607 -18.62 -34.63 13.59
CA GLN A 607 -18.88 -34.95 12.18
C GLN A 607 -18.71 -33.72 11.32
N ARG A 608 -18.07 -33.89 10.15
CA ARG A 608 -17.94 -32.84 9.14
C ARG A 608 -19.17 -32.84 8.24
N ARG A 609 -19.62 -31.63 7.86
CA ARG A 609 -20.70 -31.48 6.88
C ARG A 609 -20.19 -31.91 5.52
N GLN A 610 -21.01 -32.64 4.76
CA GLN A 610 -20.68 -33.07 3.40
C GLN A 610 -21.10 -32.06 2.33
N GLY A 611 -21.84 -31.02 2.72
CA GLY A 611 -22.39 -30.02 1.80
C GLY A 611 -23.66 -30.48 1.10
N ASN A 612 -24.12 -29.67 0.14
CA ASN A 612 -25.36 -29.94 -0.62
C ASN A 612 -25.11 -30.68 -1.96
N GLY A 613 -23.88 -31.15 -2.22
CA GLY A 613 -23.52 -31.86 -3.45
C GLY A 613 -23.14 -30.95 -4.63
N HIS A 614 -23.29 -29.62 -4.49
CA HIS A 614 -22.90 -28.64 -5.50
C HIS A 614 -21.54 -28.01 -5.21
N PHE A 615 -20.89 -27.51 -6.25
CA PHE A 615 -19.56 -26.92 -6.16
C PHE A 615 -19.46 -25.69 -7.05
N ILE A 616 -18.68 -24.68 -6.60
CA ILE A 616 -18.08 -23.70 -7.50
C ILE A 616 -16.71 -24.24 -7.89
N GLU A 617 -16.44 -24.35 -9.19
CA GLU A 617 -15.14 -24.79 -9.70
C GLU A 617 -14.48 -23.64 -10.45
N LEU A 618 -13.31 -23.18 -9.96
CA LEU A 618 -12.51 -22.14 -10.55
C LEU A 618 -11.27 -22.78 -11.20
N ILE A 619 -11.12 -22.60 -12.52
CA ILE A 619 -10.16 -23.34 -13.35
C ILE A 619 -9.11 -22.40 -13.92
N GLY A 620 -7.83 -22.79 -13.78
CA GLY A 620 -6.74 -22.20 -14.53
C GLY A 620 -6.34 -20.81 -14.06
N CYS A 621 -6.27 -20.58 -12.75
CA CYS A 621 -5.84 -19.30 -12.16
C CYS A 621 -4.33 -19.10 -12.29
N THR A 622 -3.92 -17.93 -12.86
CA THR A 622 -2.52 -17.58 -13.12
C THR A 622 -2.16 -16.19 -12.61
N GLY A 623 -2.99 -15.57 -11.73
CA GLY A 623 -2.73 -14.25 -11.17
C GLY A 623 -1.53 -14.25 -10.21
N ASN A 624 -0.72 -13.21 -10.25
CA ASN A 624 0.47 -13.03 -9.40
C ASN A 624 1.36 -14.29 -9.35
N ASN A 625 1.45 -14.94 -8.19
CA ASN A 625 2.25 -16.16 -8.02
C ASN A 625 1.50 -17.47 -8.28
N LEU A 626 0.21 -17.45 -8.63
CA LEU A 626 -0.57 -18.67 -8.87
C LEU A 626 -0.10 -19.43 -10.12
N LYS A 627 0.15 -20.73 -9.98
CA LYS A 627 0.74 -21.60 -11.01
C LYS A 627 -0.32 -22.41 -11.77
N ASN A 628 -1.25 -21.72 -12.46
CA ASN A 628 -2.32 -22.33 -13.26
C ASN A 628 -3.15 -23.34 -12.45
N ILE A 629 -3.55 -22.95 -11.24
CA ILE A 629 -4.27 -23.83 -10.32
C ILE A 629 -5.76 -23.89 -10.63
N SER A 630 -6.37 -25.04 -10.28
CA SER A 630 -7.82 -25.25 -10.34
C SER A 630 -8.31 -25.69 -8.97
N VAL A 631 -9.42 -25.10 -8.51
CA VAL A 631 -9.91 -25.29 -7.14
C VAL A 631 -11.42 -25.50 -7.15
N LYS A 632 -11.89 -26.49 -6.34
CA LYS A 632 -13.30 -26.76 -6.10
C LYS A 632 -13.72 -26.31 -4.71
N PHE A 633 -14.77 -25.51 -4.65
CA PHE A 633 -15.38 -25.01 -3.41
C PHE A 633 -16.72 -25.71 -3.18
N PRO A 634 -16.82 -26.66 -2.24
CA PRO A 634 -18.10 -27.32 -1.93
C PRO A 634 -19.08 -26.32 -1.29
N LEU A 635 -20.36 -26.40 -1.68
CA LEU A 635 -21.39 -25.47 -1.19
C LEU A 635 -22.14 -26.03 0.03
N GLY A 636 -22.65 -25.13 0.89
CA GLY A 636 -23.37 -25.49 2.11
C GLY A 636 -22.45 -25.96 3.25
N VAL A 637 -21.17 -25.62 3.22
CA VAL A 637 -20.15 -25.99 4.23
C VAL A 637 -19.30 -24.80 4.63
N MET A 638 -18.50 -24.98 5.69
CA MET A 638 -17.48 -24.05 6.12
C MET A 638 -16.15 -24.44 5.48
N ILE A 639 -15.57 -23.55 4.63
CA ILE A 639 -14.35 -23.78 3.87
C ILE A 639 -13.23 -22.92 4.45
N GLY A 640 -12.12 -23.55 4.82
CA GLY A 640 -10.89 -22.86 5.25
C GLY A 640 -9.87 -22.77 4.11
N ILE A 641 -9.37 -21.56 3.86
CA ILE A 641 -8.22 -21.33 2.97
C ILE A 641 -7.00 -21.10 3.85
N THR A 642 -6.05 -22.02 3.76
CA THR A 642 -4.86 -22.05 4.62
C THR A 642 -3.57 -21.96 3.80
N GLY A 643 -2.44 -21.84 4.47
CA GLY A 643 -1.09 -21.79 3.87
C GLY A 643 -0.25 -20.66 4.42
N VAL A 644 1.05 -20.70 4.15
CA VAL A 644 2.01 -19.69 4.63
C VAL A 644 1.72 -18.28 4.13
N SER A 645 2.29 -17.27 4.78
CA SER A 645 2.17 -15.88 4.34
C SER A 645 2.75 -15.71 2.92
N GLY A 646 2.05 -14.95 2.04
CA GLY A 646 2.48 -14.77 0.64
C GLY A 646 2.28 -15.98 -0.29
N SER A 647 1.63 -17.06 0.14
CA SER A 647 1.43 -18.27 -0.69
C SER A 647 0.43 -18.10 -1.86
N GLY A 648 -0.36 -17.02 -1.88
CA GLY A 648 -1.33 -16.73 -2.95
C GLY A 648 -2.80 -16.83 -2.54
N LYS A 649 -3.10 -16.98 -1.24
CA LYS A 649 -4.49 -17.06 -0.70
C LYS A 649 -5.36 -15.88 -1.14
N SER A 650 -4.92 -14.65 -0.85
CA SER A 650 -5.66 -13.42 -1.19
C SER A 650 -5.75 -13.22 -2.71
N THR A 651 -4.74 -13.63 -3.48
CA THR A 651 -4.80 -13.60 -4.96
C THR A 651 -5.89 -14.53 -5.48
N LEU A 652 -6.01 -15.75 -4.94
CA LEU A 652 -7.05 -16.70 -5.35
C LEU A 652 -8.46 -16.22 -4.97
N ILE A 653 -8.63 -15.74 -3.74
CA ILE A 653 -9.97 -15.41 -3.21
C ILE A 653 -10.34 -13.94 -3.47
N ASN A 654 -9.55 -12.97 -2.97
CA ASN A 654 -9.91 -11.53 -2.97
C ASN A 654 -9.67 -10.86 -4.32
N GLU A 655 -8.72 -11.39 -5.13
CA GLU A 655 -8.37 -10.79 -6.42
C GLU A 655 -8.88 -11.60 -7.63
N THR A 656 -9.26 -12.87 -7.44
CA THR A 656 -9.78 -13.71 -8.53
C THR A 656 -11.24 -14.10 -8.29
N LEU A 657 -11.54 -14.93 -7.27
CA LEU A 657 -12.89 -15.46 -7.04
C LEU A 657 -13.91 -14.37 -6.72
N TYR A 658 -13.64 -13.52 -5.73
CA TYR A 658 -14.57 -12.47 -5.31
C TYR A 658 -14.93 -11.49 -6.43
N PRO A 659 -13.98 -10.93 -7.21
CA PRO A 659 -14.32 -10.07 -8.33
C PRO A 659 -15.19 -10.74 -9.41
N ILE A 660 -15.00 -12.05 -9.67
CA ILE A 660 -15.85 -12.81 -10.60
C ILE A 660 -17.28 -12.86 -10.06
N LEU A 661 -17.46 -13.27 -8.81
CA LEU A 661 -18.76 -13.36 -8.15
C LEU A 661 -19.45 -11.99 -8.07
N ASN A 662 -18.68 -10.96 -7.71
CA ASN A 662 -19.18 -9.59 -7.60
C ASN A 662 -19.61 -9.00 -8.95
N ALA A 663 -18.88 -9.29 -10.02
CA ALA A 663 -19.26 -8.92 -11.38
C ALA A 663 -20.54 -9.66 -11.82
N HIS A 664 -20.69 -10.93 -11.50
CA HIS A 664 -21.85 -11.74 -11.86
C HIS A 664 -23.13 -11.24 -11.17
N PHE A 665 -23.10 -11.01 -9.85
CA PHE A 665 -24.30 -10.66 -9.07
C PHE A 665 -24.61 -9.16 -9.02
N TYR A 666 -23.58 -8.31 -9.07
CA TYR A 666 -23.74 -6.86 -8.81
C TYR A 666 -23.18 -5.99 -9.94
N HIS A 667 -22.77 -6.59 -11.07
CA HIS A 667 -22.21 -5.88 -12.23
C HIS A 667 -21.03 -4.98 -11.86
N ALA A 668 -20.20 -5.43 -10.88
CA ALA A 668 -19.04 -4.68 -10.44
C ALA A 668 -17.96 -4.61 -11.53
N LEU A 669 -17.31 -3.46 -11.66
CA LEU A 669 -16.35 -3.18 -12.73
C LEU A 669 -14.92 -3.68 -12.45
N LYS A 670 -14.65 -4.16 -11.21
CA LYS A 670 -13.31 -4.67 -10.86
C LYS A 670 -13.04 -5.97 -11.62
N LYS A 671 -12.02 -5.93 -12.48
CA LYS A 671 -11.59 -7.12 -13.22
C LYS A 671 -10.93 -8.14 -12.29
N PRO A 672 -11.26 -9.45 -12.43
CA PRO A 672 -10.55 -10.51 -11.75
C PRO A 672 -9.13 -10.69 -12.32
N MET A 673 -8.23 -11.29 -11.54
CA MET A 673 -6.96 -11.79 -12.03
C MET A 673 -7.18 -12.90 -13.08
N PRO A 674 -6.21 -13.18 -13.97
CA PRO A 674 -6.38 -14.12 -15.06
C PRO A 674 -6.79 -15.53 -14.60
N TYR A 675 -7.83 -16.07 -15.21
CA TYR A 675 -8.35 -17.42 -15.03
C TYR A 675 -8.91 -17.93 -16.36
N LYS A 676 -9.14 -19.23 -16.49
CA LYS A 676 -9.70 -19.82 -17.71
C LYS A 676 -11.23 -19.90 -17.67
N GLN A 677 -11.82 -20.44 -16.60
CA GLN A 677 -13.25 -20.69 -16.51
C GLN A 677 -13.70 -20.77 -15.04
N ILE A 678 -14.97 -20.47 -14.80
CA ILE A 678 -15.67 -20.74 -13.55
C ILE A 678 -16.97 -21.47 -13.85
N LEU A 679 -17.34 -22.44 -13.00
CA LEU A 679 -18.54 -23.25 -13.12
C LEU A 679 -19.31 -23.26 -11.79
N GLY A 680 -20.63 -23.47 -11.83
CA GLY A 680 -21.48 -23.63 -10.63
C GLY A 680 -22.04 -22.34 -10.04
N LEU A 681 -21.97 -21.20 -10.75
CA LEU A 681 -22.52 -19.93 -10.30
C LEU A 681 -24.04 -19.93 -10.10
N GLU A 682 -24.73 -20.80 -10.80
CA GLU A 682 -26.21 -21.00 -10.73
C GLU A 682 -26.67 -21.55 -9.38
N HIS A 683 -25.79 -22.08 -8.56
CA HIS A 683 -26.11 -22.67 -7.26
C HIS A 683 -26.06 -21.69 -6.09
N ILE A 684 -25.66 -20.46 -6.33
CA ILE A 684 -25.64 -19.38 -5.32
C ILE A 684 -26.43 -18.17 -5.81
N ASP A 685 -26.98 -17.40 -4.90
CA ASP A 685 -27.84 -16.25 -5.20
C ASP A 685 -27.19 -14.90 -4.91
N LYS A 686 -26.17 -14.84 -4.05
CA LYS A 686 -25.40 -13.64 -3.76
C LYS A 686 -24.05 -13.97 -3.13
N VAL A 687 -23.13 -13.02 -3.21
CA VAL A 687 -21.84 -13.05 -2.50
C VAL A 687 -21.76 -11.90 -1.50
N ILE A 688 -21.20 -12.16 -0.33
CA ILE A 688 -20.97 -11.15 0.71
C ILE A 688 -19.52 -11.25 1.15
N ASP A 689 -18.77 -10.16 0.95
CA ASP A 689 -17.40 -10.02 1.41
C ASP A 689 -17.37 -9.24 2.73
N ILE A 690 -16.74 -9.83 3.74
CA ILE A 690 -16.61 -9.28 5.09
C ILE A 690 -15.12 -9.11 5.39
N ASP A 691 -14.57 -8.00 4.95
CA ASP A 691 -13.18 -7.61 5.14
C ASP A 691 -12.96 -6.78 6.42
N GLN A 692 -11.71 -6.55 6.77
CA GLN A 692 -11.30 -5.75 7.94
C GLN A 692 -11.34 -4.22 7.71
N SER A 693 -11.81 -3.76 6.55
CA SER A 693 -11.89 -2.34 6.26
C SER A 693 -12.84 -1.62 7.23
N PRO A 694 -12.55 -0.37 7.64
CA PRO A 694 -13.41 0.39 8.54
C PRO A 694 -14.84 0.52 8.02
N ILE A 695 -15.85 0.50 8.91
CA ILE A 695 -17.27 0.72 8.56
C ILE A 695 -17.57 2.16 8.11
N GLY A 696 -16.58 3.03 8.15
CA GLY A 696 -16.62 4.41 7.67
C GLY A 696 -15.29 5.12 7.90
N ARG A 697 -15.06 6.20 7.16
CA ARG A 697 -13.78 6.94 7.19
C ARG A 697 -13.82 8.24 7.98
N ILE A 698 -14.97 8.59 8.53
CA ILE A 698 -15.20 9.87 9.22
C ILE A 698 -15.74 9.60 10.64
N PRO A 699 -15.46 10.49 11.63
CA PRO A 699 -15.93 10.32 13.01
C PRO A 699 -17.45 10.22 13.18
N ARG A 700 -18.22 10.67 12.19
CA ARG A 700 -19.70 10.55 12.16
C ARG A 700 -20.21 9.15 11.86
N SER A 701 -19.39 8.30 11.23
CA SER A 701 -19.72 6.89 11.03
C SER A 701 -19.59 6.14 12.34
N ASN A 702 -20.58 5.33 12.69
CA ASN A 702 -20.61 4.56 13.94
C ASN A 702 -21.44 3.27 13.78
N PRO A 703 -21.41 2.33 14.74
CA PRO A 703 -22.18 1.08 14.69
C PRO A 703 -23.68 1.30 14.47
N ALA A 704 -24.29 2.30 15.13
CA ALA A 704 -25.72 2.56 14.99
C ALA A 704 -26.14 3.00 13.60
N THR A 705 -25.31 3.80 12.91
CA THR A 705 -25.59 4.24 11.55
C THR A 705 -25.34 3.14 10.52
N TYR A 706 -24.28 2.36 10.68
CA TYR A 706 -23.91 1.30 9.75
C TYR A 706 -24.94 0.15 9.72
N THR A 707 -25.40 -0.28 10.89
CA THR A 707 -26.41 -1.33 11.01
C THR A 707 -27.86 -0.85 10.68
N GLY A 708 -28.00 0.47 10.48
CA GLY A 708 -29.29 1.10 10.21
C GLY A 708 -30.24 1.12 11.42
N VAL A 709 -29.78 0.78 12.63
CA VAL A 709 -30.59 0.86 13.86
C VAL A 709 -30.88 2.30 14.25
N PHE A 710 -29.97 3.23 13.92
CA PHE A 710 -30.14 4.65 14.23
C PHE A 710 -31.35 5.28 13.52
N GLY A 711 -31.72 4.77 12.34
CA GLY A 711 -32.97 5.18 11.67
C GLY A 711 -34.20 4.91 12.51
N GLU A 712 -34.33 3.68 13.02
CA GLU A 712 -35.45 3.26 13.88
C GLU A 712 -35.45 4.02 15.23
N ILE A 713 -34.27 4.29 15.79
CA ILE A 713 -34.16 5.10 17.02
C ILE A 713 -34.65 6.53 16.80
N ARG A 714 -34.28 7.17 15.69
CA ARG A 714 -34.76 8.53 15.34
C ARG A 714 -36.26 8.58 15.17
N ASP A 715 -36.83 7.57 14.50
CA ASP A 715 -38.28 7.44 14.33
C ASP A 715 -39.00 7.27 15.68
N LEU A 716 -38.42 6.54 16.60
CA LEU A 716 -38.93 6.40 17.96
C LEU A 716 -38.94 7.75 18.72
N PHE A 717 -37.83 8.50 18.67
CA PHE A 717 -37.74 9.82 19.32
C PHE A 717 -38.74 10.82 18.73
N THR A 718 -39.00 10.77 17.43
CA THR A 718 -40.01 11.61 16.76
C THR A 718 -41.43 11.36 17.31
N ARG A 719 -41.73 10.16 17.79
CA ARG A 719 -43.03 9.75 18.34
C ARG A 719 -43.20 10.07 19.83
N THR A 720 -42.20 10.66 20.48
CA THR A 720 -42.35 11.11 21.87
C THR A 720 -43.31 12.31 21.94
N PRO A 721 -44.10 12.43 23.01
CA PRO A 721 -45.07 13.55 23.14
C PRO A 721 -44.45 14.94 22.96
N GLU A 722 -43.31 15.19 23.56
CA GLU A 722 -42.58 16.46 23.44
C GLU A 722 -42.11 16.78 22.03
N ALA A 723 -41.59 15.75 21.30
CA ALA A 723 -41.18 15.93 19.90
C ALA A 723 -42.38 16.23 18.99
N MET A 724 -43.52 15.57 19.21
CA MET A 724 -44.74 15.81 18.47
C MET A 724 -45.29 17.21 18.72
N ILE A 725 -45.30 17.68 19.96
CA ILE A 725 -45.73 19.05 20.33
C ILE A 725 -44.85 20.11 19.64
N ARG A 726 -43.52 19.87 19.59
CA ARG A 726 -42.58 20.79 18.92
C ARG A 726 -42.49 20.61 17.41
N GLY A 727 -43.24 19.66 16.83
CA GLY A 727 -43.26 19.40 15.39
C GLY A 727 -41.92 18.83 14.86
N TYR A 728 -41.13 18.14 15.67
CA TYR A 728 -39.83 17.61 15.31
C TYR A 728 -39.98 16.41 14.39
N LYS A 729 -39.28 16.46 13.25
CA LYS A 729 -39.18 15.38 12.24
C LYS A 729 -37.94 14.52 12.49
N PRO A 730 -37.81 13.30 11.90
CA PRO A 730 -36.63 12.42 12.05
C PRO A 730 -35.29 13.09 11.71
N GLY A 731 -35.27 14.10 10.83
CA GLY A 731 -34.10 14.91 10.51
C GLY A 731 -33.55 15.69 11.70
N ARG A 732 -34.38 16.10 12.66
CA ARG A 732 -33.96 16.82 13.90
C ARG A 732 -33.05 15.95 14.76
N PHE A 733 -33.30 14.67 14.79
CA PHE A 733 -32.52 13.69 15.53
C PHE A 733 -31.36 13.08 14.74
N SER A 734 -30.95 13.73 13.62
CA SER A 734 -29.80 13.32 12.82
C SER A 734 -28.61 14.27 13.03
N PHE A 735 -27.48 13.71 13.38
CA PHE A 735 -26.24 14.48 13.45
C PHE A 735 -25.59 14.76 12.07
N ASN A 736 -26.13 14.17 10.98
CA ASN A 736 -25.67 14.43 9.61
C ASN A 736 -26.42 15.59 8.90
N VAL A 737 -27.55 16.04 9.45
CA VAL A 737 -28.42 17.04 8.84
C VAL A 737 -28.47 18.29 9.71
N LYS A 738 -28.45 19.48 9.08
CA LYS A 738 -28.61 20.77 9.79
C LYS A 738 -29.96 20.84 10.52
N GLY A 739 -29.98 21.55 11.63
CA GLY A 739 -31.19 21.81 12.42
C GLY A 739 -31.21 21.18 13.81
N GLY A 740 -30.69 19.96 13.99
CA GLY A 740 -30.62 19.31 15.28
C GLY A 740 -29.21 19.00 15.77
N ARG A 741 -28.22 19.04 14.89
CA ARG A 741 -26.83 18.78 15.20
C ARG A 741 -26.14 20.00 15.82
N CYS A 742 -25.05 19.76 16.51
CA CYS A 742 -24.10 20.83 16.88
C CYS A 742 -23.41 21.35 15.61
N GLU A 743 -23.54 22.63 15.30
CA GLU A 743 -22.97 23.21 14.09
C GLU A 743 -21.46 23.47 14.22
N THR A 744 -20.92 23.61 15.45
CA THR A 744 -19.48 23.81 15.69
C THR A 744 -18.64 22.61 15.25
N CYS A 745 -19.09 21.38 15.54
CA CYS A 745 -18.44 20.14 15.11
C CYS A 745 -19.18 19.44 13.98
N GLU A 746 -20.19 20.09 13.40
CA GLU A 746 -21.05 19.54 12.35
C GLU A 746 -21.62 18.13 12.65
N GLY A 747 -21.89 17.85 13.94
CA GLY A 747 -22.38 16.57 14.40
C GLY A 747 -21.32 15.47 14.58
N GLY A 748 -20.05 15.80 14.42
CA GLY A 748 -18.93 14.86 14.64
C GLY A 748 -18.71 14.53 16.11
N GLY A 749 -19.03 15.45 17.01
CA GLY A 749 -18.74 15.38 18.45
C GLY A 749 -17.30 15.76 18.78
N MET A 750 -16.40 15.65 17.81
CA MET A 750 -14.97 15.95 17.89
C MET A 750 -14.55 16.90 16.77
N LYS A 751 -13.47 17.64 16.98
CA LYS A 751 -12.76 18.41 15.96
C LYS A 751 -11.49 17.66 15.59
N VAL A 752 -11.18 17.59 14.30
CA VAL A 752 -9.92 17.05 13.80
C VAL A 752 -8.94 18.20 13.73
N ILE A 753 -7.81 18.07 14.41
CA ILE A 753 -6.67 18.98 14.28
C ILE A 753 -5.66 18.27 13.38
N GLU A 754 -5.55 18.75 12.14
CA GLU A 754 -4.59 18.22 11.19
C GLU A 754 -3.16 18.62 11.60
N MET A 755 -2.29 17.64 11.74
CA MET A 755 -0.88 17.81 12.10
C MET A 755 0.01 17.47 10.91
N ASN A 756 0.77 18.45 10.38
CA ASN A 756 1.55 18.29 9.14
C ASN A 756 2.54 17.11 9.12
N PHE A 757 3.06 16.66 10.27
CA PHE A 757 4.10 15.62 10.37
C PHE A 757 3.76 14.51 11.37
N LEU A 758 2.63 14.61 12.07
CA LEU A 758 2.15 13.65 13.06
C LEU A 758 0.73 13.20 12.68
N PRO A 759 0.22 12.09 13.24
CA PRO A 759 -1.17 11.71 13.09
C PRO A 759 -2.13 12.81 13.54
N ASP A 760 -3.24 12.97 12.84
CA ASP A 760 -4.29 13.92 13.20
C ASP A 760 -4.79 13.68 14.63
N VAL A 761 -4.98 14.74 15.39
CA VAL A 761 -5.49 14.67 16.77
C VAL A 761 -6.98 14.97 16.77
N LEU A 762 -7.74 14.09 17.42
CA LEU A 762 -9.17 14.27 17.67
C LEU A 762 -9.39 14.93 19.04
N VAL A 763 -9.94 16.14 19.04
CA VAL A 763 -10.23 16.86 20.29
C VAL A 763 -11.76 16.98 20.45
N GLU A 764 -12.23 16.79 21.66
CA GLU A 764 -13.66 16.90 21.98
C GLU A 764 -14.19 18.31 21.66
N CYS A 765 -15.40 18.38 21.12
CA CYS A 765 -16.01 19.66 20.76
C CYS A 765 -16.41 20.44 22.03
N GLU A 766 -15.84 21.61 22.22
CA GLU A 766 -16.07 22.52 23.37
C GLU A 766 -17.55 22.95 23.54
N THR A 767 -18.32 22.99 22.45
CA THR A 767 -19.72 23.44 22.45
C THR A 767 -20.70 22.33 22.88
N CYS A 768 -20.49 21.10 22.39
CA CYS A 768 -21.43 20.02 22.67
C CYS A 768 -20.88 18.94 23.58
N HIS A 769 -19.62 19.05 23.98
CA HIS A 769 -18.94 18.08 24.85
C HIS A 769 -19.21 16.63 24.40
N GLY A 770 -18.84 16.30 23.17
CA GLY A 770 -19.02 14.98 22.56
C GLY A 770 -20.47 14.59 22.19
N LYS A 771 -21.48 15.33 22.63
CA LYS A 771 -22.92 14.96 22.51
C LYS A 771 -23.49 15.07 21.09
N ARG A 772 -22.79 15.69 20.13
CA ARG A 772 -23.13 15.79 18.70
C ARG A 772 -24.35 16.62 18.34
N PHE A 773 -25.25 16.91 19.27
CA PHE A 773 -26.51 17.62 19.07
C PHE A 773 -26.54 18.97 19.79
N ASN A 774 -27.44 19.85 19.34
CA ASN A 774 -27.74 21.10 20.03
C ASN A 774 -28.59 20.85 21.27
N ARG A 775 -28.63 21.85 22.19
CA ARG A 775 -29.31 21.76 23.48
C ARG A 775 -30.79 21.39 23.33
N GLU A 776 -31.49 22.02 22.42
CA GLU A 776 -32.93 21.80 22.21
C GLU A 776 -33.29 20.38 21.78
N THR A 777 -32.44 19.72 20.95
CA THR A 777 -32.62 18.33 20.58
C THR A 777 -32.39 17.41 21.78
N LEU A 778 -31.43 17.74 22.65
CA LEU A 778 -31.09 16.97 23.86
C LEU A 778 -32.15 17.05 24.97
N GLU A 779 -33.05 18.02 24.90
CA GLU A 779 -34.18 18.10 25.87
C GLU A 779 -35.21 16.98 25.62
N ILE A 780 -35.36 16.50 24.40
CA ILE A 780 -36.28 15.40 24.09
C ILE A 780 -35.75 14.09 24.67
N ARG A 781 -36.60 13.43 25.48
CA ARG A 781 -36.22 12.20 26.19
C ARG A 781 -37.18 11.06 25.92
N TYR A 782 -36.61 9.85 25.82
CA TYR A 782 -37.33 8.59 25.83
C TYR A 782 -36.87 7.76 27.01
N LYS A 783 -37.81 7.30 27.89
CA LYS A 783 -37.48 6.67 29.17
C LYS A 783 -36.38 7.42 29.98
N GLY A 784 -36.45 8.75 30.01
CA GLY A 784 -35.50 9.63 30.73
C GLY A 784 -34.14 9.86 30.04
N LYS A 785 -33.87 9.22 28.91
CA LYS A 785 -32.60 9.35 28.13
C LYS A 785 -32.76 10.21 26.90
N SER A 786 -31.81 11.13 26.66
CA SER A 786 -31.70 11.89 25.41
C SER A 786 -31.12 11.00 24.28
N ILE A 787 -31.19 11.48 23.04
CA ILE A 787 -30.61 10.75 21.91
C ILE A 787 -29.09 10.62 22.01
N ALA A 788 -28.40 11.57 22.65
CA ALA A 788 -26.95 11.48 22.92
C ALA A 788 -26.66 10.43 24.01
N ASP A 789 -27.48 10.35 25.06
CA ASP A 789 -27.35 9.31 26.10
C ASP A 789 -27.53 7.91 25.49
N VAL A 790 -28.45 7.77 24.54
CA VAL A 790 -28.66 6.50 23.82
C VAL A 790 -27.42 6.13 22.95
N LEU A 791 -26.82 7.09 22.27
CA LEU A 791 -25.58 6.85 21.51
C LEU A 791 -24.40 6.49 22.43
N ALA A 792 -24.40 6.98 23.67
CA ALA A 792 -23.37 6.64 24.67
C ALA A 792 -23.59 5.28 25.36
N MET A 793 -24.76 4.64 25.17
CA MET A 793 -25.02 3.31 25.72
C MET A 793 -24.13 2.27 25.05
N THR A 794 -23.67 1.30 25.82
CA THR A 794 -23.11 0.06 25.27
C THR A 794 -24.22 -0.74 24.57
N ILE A 795 -23.83 -1.64 23.65
CA ILE A 795 -24.81 -2.53 23.00
C ILE A 795 -25.59 -3.35 24.02
N ASP A 796 -24.93 -3.85 25.10
CA ASP A 796 -25.60 -4.60 26.18
C ASP A 796 -26.67 -3.74 26.85
N GLU A 797 -26.32 -2.53 27.30
CA GLU A 797 -27.28 -1.58 27.90
C GLU A 797 -28.42 -1.22 26.91
N ALA A 798 -28.11 -1.08 25.64
CA ALA A 798 -29.10 -0.73 24.60
C ALA A 798 -30.04 -1.90 24.31
N VAL A 799 -29.59 -3.17 24.35
CA VAL A 799 -30.44 -4.36 24.22
C VAL A 799 -31.50 -4.37 25.30
N ASP A 800 -31.10 -4.18 26.55
CA ASP A 800 -32.03 -4.16 27.71
C ASP A 800 -32.99 -2.94 27.62
N PHE A 801 -32.48 -1.77 27.25
CA PHE A 801 -33.26 -0.54 27.15
C PHE A 801 -34.35 -0.61 26.08
N PHE A 802 -34.05 -1.22 24.92
CA PHE A 802 -34.95 -1.33 23.76
C PHE A 802 -35.65 -2.68 23.66
N GLU A 803 -35.63 -3.53 24.69
CA GLU A 803 -36.34 -4.84 24.68
C GLU A 803 -37.78 -4.74 24.22
N PRO A 804 -38.59 -3.71 24.65
CA PRO A 804 -39.98 -3.59 24.21
C PRO A 804 -40.15 -3.15 22.75
N ILE A 805 -39.10 -2.83 22.01
CA ILE A 805 -39.16 -2.35 20.61
C ILE A 805 -38.55 -3.38 19.65
N PRO A 806 -39.31 -4.33 19.11
CA PRO A 806 -38.79 -5.50 18.38
C PRO A 806 -37.87 -5.17 17.20
N LYS A 807 -38.14 -4.07 16.48
CA LYS A 807 -37.33 -3.64 15.31
C LYS A 807 -35.93 -3.21 15.73
N ILE A 808 -35.78 -2.50 16.82
CA ILE A 808 -34.51 -2.03 17.37
C ILE A 808 -33.80 -3.19 18.09
N TYR A 809 -34.53 -3.88 18.97
CA TYR A 809 -34.03 -4.99 19.77
C TYR A 809 -33.37 -6.08 18.92
N ARG A 810 -34.02 -6.55 17.85
CA ARG A 810 -33.48 -7.61 16.99
C ARG A 810 -32.11 -7.21 16.37
N LYS A 811 -31.96 -5.96 15.87
CA LYS A 811 -30.68 -5.49 15.31
C LYS A 811 -29.59 -5.38 16.38
N LEU A 812 -29.92 -4.86 17.56
CA LEU A 812 -28.98 -4.76 18.67
C LEU A 812 -28.58 -6.15 19.20
N LYS A 813 -29.53 -7.07 19.32
CA LYS A 813 -29.29 -8.45 19.75
C LYS A 813 -28.31 -9.17 18.84
N THR A 814 -28.42 -8.95 17.51
CA THR A 814 -27.46 -9.53 16.54
C THR A 814 -26.03 -8.98 16.76
N ILE A 815 -25.87 -7.68 17.11
CA ILE A 815 -24.55 -7.11 17.40
C ILE A 815 -24.01 -7.69 18.72
N GLN A 816 -24.86 -7.90 19.73
CA GLN A 816 -24.48 -8.54 20.98
C GLN A 816 -24.02 -9.98 20.76
N GLU A 817 -24.76 -10.76 19.92
CA GLU A 817 -24.47 -12.16 19.62
C GLU A 817 -23.12 -12.40 18.91
N VAL A 818 -22.58 -11.40 18.20
CA VAL A 818 -21.24 -11.48 17.62
C VAL A 818 -20.13 -11.06 18.60
N GLY A 819 -20.45 -10.93 19.92
CA GLY A 819 -19.48 -10.61 20.96
C GLY A 819 -19.12 -9.12 21.06
N LEU A 820 -19.97 -8.20 20.54
CA LEU A 820 -19.73 -6.76 20.57
C LEU A 820 -20.64 -6.04 21.59
N GLY A 821 -21.05 -6.70 22.67
CA GLY A 821 -21.89 -6.12 23.72
C GLY A 821 -21.27 -4.89 24.41
N TYR A 822 -19.95 -4.83 24.47
CA TYR A 822 -19.18 -3.81 25.17
C TYR A 822 -19.02 -2.49 24.41
N ILE A 823 -19.11 -2.46 23.07
CA ILE A 823 -18.95 -1.23 22.28
C ILE A 823 -20.15 -0.30 22.46
N THR A 824 -19.94 1.02 22.31
CA THR A 824 -21.04 1.97 22.36
C THR A 824 -21.70 2.17 21.00
N LEU A 825 -23.01 2.44 20.98
CA LEU A 825 -23.77 2.68 19.75
C LEU A 825 -23.20 3.80 18.89
N GLY A 826 -22.72 4.88 19.52
CA GLY A 826 -22.18 6.07 18.88
C GLY A 826 -20.66 6.06 18.72
N GLN A 827 -19.95 4.94 19.00
CA GLN A 827 -18.50 4.86 18.90
C GLN A 827 -18.02 5.22 17.48
N PRO A 828 -17.10 6.19 17.32
CA PRO A 828 -16.60 6.54 16.01
C PRO A 828 -15.95 5.35 15.29
N SER A 829 -16.21 5.19 13.99
CA SER A 829 -15.63 4.09 13.20
C SER A 829 -14.09 4.11 13.18
N THR A 830 -13.49 5.28 13.38
CA THR A 830 -12.03 5.46 13.43
C THR A 830 -11.37 4.90 14.67
N THR A 831 -12.16 4.67 15.76
CA THR A 831 -11.67 4.09 17.03
C THR A 831 -11.90 2.57 17.12
N LEU A 832 -12.63 1.99 16.16
CA LEU A 832 -12.85 0.55 16.11
C LEU A 832 -11.61 -0.18 15.60
N SER A 833 -11.32 -1.34 16.17
CA SER A 833 -10.34 -2.27 15.61
C SER A 833 -10.85 -2.89 14.29
N GLY A 834 -9.94 -3.46 13.48
CA GLY A 834 -10.32 -4.17 12.25
C GLY A 834 -11.30 -5.31 12.51
N GLY A 835 -11.06 -6.11 13.55
CA GLY A 835 -11.95 -7.21 13.94
C GLY A 835 -13.32 -6.75 14.46
N GLU A 836 -13.39 -5.64 15.20
CA GLU A 836 -14.67 -5.04 15.61
C GLU A 836 -15.49 -4.56 14.40
N ALA A 837 -14.84 -3.85 13.46
CA ALA A 837 -15.48 -3.41 12.22
C ALA A 837 -16.02 -4.59 11.41
N GLN A 838 -15.26 -5.67 11.29
CA GLN A 838 -15.65 -6.89 10.59
C GLN A 838 -16.86 -7.57 11.25
N ARG A 839 -16.86 -7.69 12.58
CA ARG A 839 -18.00 -8.26 13.34
C ARG A 839 -19.26 -7.40 13.23
N ILE A 840 -19.15 -6.05 13.14
CA ILE A 840 -20.30 -5.18 12.89
C ILE A 840 -20.87 -5.44 11.48
N LYS A 841 -20.00 -5.62 10.46
CA LYS A 841 -20.44 -6.00 9.11
C LYS A 841 -21.18 -7.34 9.13
N LEU A 842 -20.61 -8.34 9.80
CA LEU A 842 -21.24 -9.67 9.98
C LEU A 842 -22.61 -9.55 10.66
N ALA A 843 -22.72 -8.82 11.77
CA ALA A 843 -23.98 -8.57 12.48
C ALA A 843 -25.04 -7.93 11.58
N THR A 844 -24.61 -6.98 10.73
CA THR A 844 -25.51 -6.31 9.79
C THR A 844 -26.09 -7.31 8.77
N GLU A 845 -25.27 -8.19 8.23
CA GLU A 845 -25.73 -9.23 7.29
C GLU A 845 -26.64 -10.26 7.97
N LEU A 846 -26.30 -10.69 9.19
CA LEU A 846 -27.11 -11.60 10.00
C LEU A 846 -28.49 -11.03 10.32
N SER A 847 -28.63 -9.70 10.41
CA SER A 847 -29.92 -9.04 10.69
C SER A 847 -30.89 -9.03 9.49
N LYS A 848 -30.37 -9.31 8.28
CA LYS A 848 -31.15 -9.38 7.03
C LYS A 848 -31.83 -10.73 6.87
N ARG A 849 -32.78 -10.80 5.92
CA ARG A 849 -33.43 -12.06 5.57
C ARG A 849 -32.45 -12.97 4.83
N ASP A 850 -32.29 -14.18 5.33
CA ASP A 850 -31.43 -15.20 4.77
C ASP A 850 -32.16 -15.98 3.63
N THR A 851 -31.40 -16.34 2.60
CA THR A 851 -31.88 -17.12 1.44
C THR A 851 -31.43 -18.59 1.50
N GLY A 852 -30.41 -18.92 2.29
CA GLY A 852 -29.84 -20.25 2.40
C GLY A 852 -28.83 -20.62 1.30
N ASN A 853 -28.63 -19.77 0.27
CA ASN A 853 -27.70 -20.00 -0.85
C ASN A 853 -26.66 -18.85 -0.98
N THR A 854 -26.36 -18.17 0.13
CA THR A 854 -25.40 -17.07 0.13
C THR A 854 -23.98 -17.59 0.28
N PHE A 855 -23.04 -17.02 -0.49
CA PHE A 855 -21.60 -17.29 -0.38
C PHE A 855 -20.94 -16.17 0.40
N TYR A 856 -20.53 -16.44 1.64
CA TYR A 856 -19.81 -15.51 2.51
C TYR A 856 -18.31 -15.70 2.37
N ILE A 857 -17.57 -14.61 2.26
CA ILE A 857 -16.10 -14.58 2.25
C ILE A 857 -15.65 -13.77 3.45
N LEU A 858 -14.82 -14.35 4.31
CA LEU A 858 -14.23 -13.68 5.47
C LEU A 858 -12.72 -13.77 5.39
N ASP A 859 -12.05 -12.62 5.58
CA ASP A 859 -10.59 -12.53 5.55
C ASP A 859 -10.06 -12.32 6.97
N GLU A 860 -9.37 -13.33 7.53
CA GLU A 860 -8.79 -13.37 8.87
C GLU A 860 -9.72 -12.85 9.99
N PRO A 861 -10.93 -13.43 10.16
CA PRO A 861 -11.94 -12.90 11.08
C PRO A 861 -11.57 -13.01 12.55
N THR A 862 -10.53 -13.73 12.92
CA THR A 862 -10.08 -13.90 14.31
C THR A 862 -9.00 -12.91 14.74
N THR A 863 -8.64 -11.97 13.85
CA THR A 863 -7.67 -10.93 14.15
C THR A 863 -8.06 -10.12 15.39
N GLY A 864 -7.15 -10.05 16.39
CA GLY A 864 -7.36 -9.31 17.63
C GLY A 864 -8.39 -9.93 18.57
N LEU A 865 -8.72 -11.21 18.40
CA LEU A 865 -9.68 -11.89 19.25
C LEU A 865 -9.02 -12.80 20.29
N HIS A 866 -9.53 -12.71 21.51
CA HIS A 866 -9.25 -13.69 22.55
C HIS A 866 -9.94 -15.03 22.24
N PHE A 867 -9.46 -16.14 22.79
CA PHE A 867 -10.01 -17.50 22.60
C PHE A 867 -11.54 -17.57 22.80
N GLU A 868 -12.08 -16.91 23.83
CA GLU A 868 -13.53 -16.86 24.10
C GLU A 868 -14.28 -16.13 22.98
N ASP A 869 -13.73 -15.02 22.47
CA ASP A 869 -14.34 -14.27 21.36
C ASP A 869 -14.33 -15.11 20.08
N ILE A 870 -13.27 -15.90 19.83
CA ILE A 870 -13.19 -16.85 18.71
C ILE A 870 -14.29 -17.89 18.80
N LYS A 871 -14.50 -18.45 20.00
CA LYS A 871 -15.57 -19.44 20.22
C LYS A 871 -16.94 -18.87 19.85
N ILE A 872 -17.27 -17.67 20.33
CA ILE A 872 -18.53 -16.96 20.04
C ILE A 872 -18.67 -16.75 18.52
N LEU A 873 -17.61 -16.27 17.85
CA LEU A 873 -17.60 -16.06 16.42
C LEU A 873 -17.88 -17.36 15.67
N MET A 874 -17.22 -18.45 16.03
CA MET A 874 -17.41 -19.76 15.39
C MET A 874 -18.81 -20.32 15.56
N GLU A 875 -19.45 -20.10 16.70
CA GLU A 875 -20.86 -20.46 16.93
C GLU A 875 -21.79 -19.70 15.97
N VAL A 876 -21.51 -18.42 15.72
CA VAL A 876 -22.27 -17.58 14.77
C VAL A 876 -22.09 -18.10 13.33
N LEU A 877 -20.86 -18.40 12.91
CA LEU A 877 -20.56 -18.90 11.57
C LEU A 877 -21.14 -20.29 11.34
N ASN A 878 -21.15 -21.15 12.37
CA ASN A 878 -21.82 -22.45 12.33
C ASN A 878 -23.33 -22.32 12.07
N ARG A 879 -24.01 -21.40 12.77
CA ARG A 879 -25.44 -21.12 12.56
C ARG A 879 -25.74 -20.63 11.13
N LEU A 880 -24.84 -19.86 10.51
CA LEU A 880 -24.97 -19.44 9.10
C LEU A 880 -24.89 -20.66 8.16
N THR A 881 -23.92 -21.54 8.39
CA THR A 881 -23.73 -22.74 7.56
C THR A 881 -24.88 -23.72 7.73
N GLU A 882 -25.40 -23.88 8.93
CA GLU A 882 -26.60 -24.75 9.22
C GLU A 882 -27.85 -24.32 8.47
N LYS A 883 -27.96 -23.04 8.10
CA LYS A 883 -29.03 -22.52 7.24
C LYS A 883 -28.84 -22.78 5.76
N GLY A 884 -27.79 -23.51 5.34
CA GLY A 884 -27.50 -23.89 3.96
C GLY A 884 -26.46 -22.97 3.28
N ASN A 885 -26.03 -21.88 3.90
CA ASN A 885 -25.05 -20.95 3.32
C ASN A 885 -23.65 -21.57 3.25
N THR A 886 -22.84 -21.07 2.32
CA THR A 886 -21.42 -21.39 2.23
C THR A 886 -20.61 -20.31 2.92
N VAL A 887 -19.69 -20.66 3.81
CA VAL A 887 -18.83 -19.74 4.53
C VAL A 887 -17.38 -20.08 4.21
N LEU A 888 -16.71 -19.20 3.43
CA LEU A 888 -15.31 -19.34 3.09
C LEU A 888 -14.50 -18.39 3.99
N ILE A 889 -13.46 -18.91 4.64
CA ILE A 889 -12.65 -18.20 5.62
C ILE A 889 -11.18 -18.35 5.26
N ILE A 890 -10.49 -17.25 5.03
CA ILE A 890 -9.02 -17.23 4.94
C ILE A 890 -8.50 -17.14 6.37
N GLU A 891 -7.71 -18.12 6.84
CA GLU A 891 -7.31 -18.17 8.23
C GLU A 891 -5.96 -18.85 8.48
N HIS A 892 -5.32 -18.42 9.60
CA HIS A 892 -4.08 -19.00 10.12
C HIS A 892 -4.24 -19.59 11.53
N ASN A 893 -5.30 -19.22 12.25
CA ASN A 893 -5.57 -19.69 13.59
C ASN A 893 -5.99 -21.16 13.58
N LEU A 894 -5.22 -22.02 14.26
CA LEU A 894 -5.46 -23.47 14.28
C LEU A 894 -6.79 -23.86 14.97
N ASP A 895 -7.25 -23.08 15.93
CA ASP A 895 -8.54 -23.32 16.61
C ASP A 895 -9.72 -23.13 15.66
N VAL A 896 -9.59 -22.24 14.70
CA VAL A 896 -10.58 -22.04 13.63
C VAL A 896 -10.42 -23.11 12.55
N ILE A 897 -9.19 -23.36 12.10
CA ILE A 897 -8.89 -24.33 11.04
C ILE A 897 -9.39 -25.74 11.40
N LYS A 898 -9.23 -26.16 12.69
CA LYS A 898 -9.73 -27.47 13.15
C LYS A 898 -11.26 -27.60 13.15
N MET A 899 -12.00 -26.48 13.09
CA MET A 899 -13.47 -26.46 13.04
C MET A 899 -14.05 -26.50 11.62
N MET A 900 -13.24 -26.28 10.57
CA MET A 900 -13.69 -26.25 9.18
C MET A 900 -14.20 -27.61 8.72
N ASP A 901 -15.17 -27.62 7.81
CA ASP A 901 -15.65 -28.84 7.16
C ASP A 901 -14.72 -29.26 6.03
N TYR A 902 -14.15 -28.28 5.31
CA TYR A 902 -13.26 -28.49 4.16
C TYR A 902 -12.12 -27.50 4.19
N LEU A 903 -10.93 -27.94 3.85
CA LEU A 903 -9.73 -27.11 3.76
C LEU A 903 -9.13 -27.10 2.36
N ILE A 904 -8.59 -25.96 1.98
CA ILE A 904 -7.77 -25.77 0.78
C ILE A 904 -6.46 -25.11 1.23
N ASP A 905 -5.37 -25.85 1.15
CA ASP A 905 -4.04 -25.40 1.59
C ASP A 905 -3.21 -24.98 0.39
N ILE A 906 -2.78 -23.71 0.38
CA ILE A 906 -2.02 -23.09 -0.72
C ILE A 906 -0.57 -22.86 -0.27
N GLY A 907 0.36 -23.29 -1.10
CA GLY A 907 1.78 -23.25 -0.78
C GLY A 907 2.67 -23.76 -1.90
N PRO A 908 3.75 -24.50 -1.57
CA PRO A 908 4.24 -24.78 -0.20
C PRO A 908 4.86 -23.57 0.51
N GLU A 909 5.52 -22.66 -0.24
CA GLU A 909 6.20 -21.47 0.29
C GLU A 909 5.46 -20.18 -0.07
N GLY A 910 6.02 -19.03 0.33
CA GLY A 910 5.59 -17.69 -0.12
C GLY A 910 6.19 -17.31 -1.48
N GLY A 911 5.68 -16.24 -2.10
CA GLY A 911 6.20 -15.65 -3.33
C GLY A 911 6.28 -16.65 -4.50
N LYS A 912 7.41 -16.66 -5.20
CA LYS A 912 7.65 -17.56 -6.36
C LYS A 912 7.60 -19.06 -6.00
N GLY A 913 7.93 -19.41 -4.76
CA GLY A 913 7.87 -20.77 -4.25
C GLY A 913 6.47 -21.25 -3.89
N GLY A 914 5.48 -20.35 -3.88
CA GLY A 914 4.08 -20.62 -3.59
C GLY A 914 3.21 -20.83 -4.84
N GLY A 915 1.92 -20.59 -4.68
CA GLY A 915 0.97 -20.55 -5.79
C GLY A 915 0.46 -21.92 -6.27
N GLU A 916 0.67 -22.98 -5.50
CA GLU A 916 0.18 -24.34 -5.79
C GLU A 916 -0.85 -24.76 -4.73
N VAL A 917 -1.80 -25.60 -5.11
CA VAL A 917 -2.67 -26.27 -4.14
C VAL A 917 -1.92 -27.48 -3.60
N VAL A 918 -1.52 -27.41 -2.32
CA VAL A 918 -0.74 -28.45 -1.65
C VAL A 918 -1.64 -29.59 -1.16
N ALA A 919 -2.80 -29.25 -0.61
CA ALA A 919 -3.77 -30.23 -0.11
C ALA A 919 -5.19 -29.66 -0.18
N MET A 920 -6.18 -30.54 -0.40
CA MET A 920 -7.60 -30.24 -0.29
C MET A 920 -8.30 -31.43 0.35
N GLY A 921 -9.35 -31.17 1.15
CA GLY A 921 -10.15 -32.20 1.81
C GLY A 921 -10.57 -31.80 3.21
N THR A 922 -11.03 -32.75 4.00
CA THR A 922 -11.33 -32.52 5.42
C THR A 922 -10.04 -32.18 6.19
N PRO A 923 -10.10 -31.52 7.35
CA PRO A 923 -8.93 -31.26 8.20
C PRO A 923 -8.12 -32.52 8.50
N GLU A 924 -8.79 -33.65 8.71
CA GLU A 924 -8.16 -34.96 8.96
C GLU A 924 -7.41 -35.53 7.74
N GLU A 925 -7.87 -35.24 6.53
CA GLU A 925 -7.21 -35.63 5.29
C GLU A 925 -6.00 -34.73 5.02
N VAL A 926 -6.16 -33.42 5.17
CA VAL A 926 -5.08 -32.43 5.00
C VAL A 926 -3.95 -32.69 6.00
N ALA A 927 -4.26 -33.04 7.26
CA ALA A 927 -3.26 -33.36 8.30
C ALA A 927 -2.35 -34.54 7.97
N LYS A 928 -2.71 -35.39 6.97
CA LYS A 928 -1.86 -36.51 6.50
C LYS A 928 -0.84 -36.07 5.45
N ASN A 929 -0.98 -34.88 4.87
CA ASN A 929 -0.08 -34.40 3.81
C ASN A 929 1.26 -33.96 4.37
N LYS A 930 2.34 -34.58 3.90
CA LYS A 930 3.72 -34.30 4.36
C LYS A 930 4.31 -33.00 3.78
N LYS A 931 3.75 -32.49 2.69
CA LYS A 931 4.24 -31.28 2.01
C LYS A 931 3.62 -29.98 2.57
N SER A 932 2.52 -30.10 3.30
CA SER A 932 1.81 -28.98 3.91
C SER A 932 2.42 -28.60 5.25
N TYR A 933 2.81 -27.34 5.41
CA TYR A 933 3.21 -26.80 6.72
C TYR A 933 2.02 -26.74 7.67
N THR A 934 0.85 -26.35 7.20
CA THR A 934 -0.40 -26.36 7.97
C THR A 934 -0.69 -27.73 8.54
N ALA A 935 -0.50 -28.81 7.77
CA ALA A 935 -0.74 -30.19 8.19
C ALA A 935 0.11 -30.59 9.41
N LYS A 936 1.35 -30.11 9.50
CA LYS A 936 2.24 -30.41 10.62
C LYS A 936 1.63 -29.97 11.95
N PHE A 937 1.18 -28.71 12.01
CA PHE A 937 0.59 -28.14 13.23
C PHE A 937 -0.84 -28.66 13.46
N LEU A 938 -1.63 -28.80 12.40
CA LEU A 938 -3.01 -29.31 12.48
C LEU A 938 -3.07 -30.73 13.05
N LYS A 939 -2.10 -31.59 12.74
CA LYS A 939 -2.00 -32.95 13.28
C LYS A 939 -1.88 -32.98 14.81
N GLU A 940 -1.23 -31.97 15.40
CA GLU A 940 -1.06 -31.88 16.86
C GLU A 940 -2.38 -31.48 17.55
N VAL A 941 -3.10 -30.54 16.94
CA VAL A 941 -4.35 -30.01 17.48
C VAL A 941 -5.53 -30.97 17.27
N LEU A 942 -5.54 -31.77 16.21
CA LEU A 942 -6.55 -32.81 15.95
C LEU A 942 -6.37 -34.07 16.80
N LYS A 943 -5.20 -34.27 17.42
CA LYS A 943 -5.00 -35.31 18.41
C LYS A 943 -5.69 -34.90 19.69
N THR A 944 -7.00 -35.08 19.77
CA THR A 944 -7.74 -34.94 21.01
C THR A 944 -7.03 -35.75 22.11
N LYS A 945 -6.79 -35.12 23.24
CA LYS A 945 -6.41 -35.85 24.46
C LYS A 945 -7.53 -36.87 24.74
N LYS A 946 -7.19 -38.19 24.60
CA LYS A 946 -8.02 -39.28 25.09
C LYS A 946 -8.17 -39.19 26.57
#